data_5a141ad25aad1d02e49d07e47fa0854a
#
_entry.id   5a141ad25aad1d02e49d07e47fa0854a
#
_cell.length_a   1.000
_cell.length_b   1.000
_cell.length_c   1.000
_cell.angle_alpha   90.00
_cell.angle_beta   90.00
_cell.angle_gamma   90.00
#
_symmetry.space_group_name_H-M   'P 1'
#
loop_
_entity.id
_entity.type
_entity.pdbx_description
1 polymer ?
#
loop_
_entity_poly.entity_id
_entity_poly.type
_entity_poly.pdbx_seq_one_letter_code
_entity_poly.pdbx_strand_id
1 'polypeptide(L)'
;MQLALNPEGRLTGTADGDADQDLITAFAQGSAQGLLAIAAVRDTSKQDAVWMYWRGFVDACLTALAHSPTVSDPGSMPPVEANASWLVEQTLRAPAMAGGEYLSPELLSGLWRQLETLARSEATAAGGLREWLHRINPAMQLLGRVTFHLAENKRSEATPFAFMATFTHRISSSDRPVHLPLGRALQEFAGAGSIGALQSLLEPVRKASESSAWARQQLESRALFQPQAWTPVQAHAFLREIPVFEQSGIVVRIPDWWKQRHNSRPKVTVQVGNSRGPGLGLGALLDFSVVPTLDGEPISPEEWDALLKGSGGLIPLRGRWVEVDPEKLQRVLDHWKVAQRQSRQGGVSFLEAMRLVSGVRIAGDTTALPAAQDADWGEVVAGDWLAQTLETLRKPGTPSSDETSPTERNPGLQARLRPYQEAGVDWLWLLQGLGMGACLADDMGLGKTIQVIAVLLRLQRATTQEGGDPRSRVQVDGPSLLIAPASLIANWKGEIQRFAPGLRVAFAHPSEPGPSSWRQAKTSEEFLDGQDLVITTYGQAARLEWMTTKIWNLLVLDEAQAIKNAGSKQTQAIKVLRARARIALTGTPVENRLGELWSIFDFLNPGLLGKLTEFGRYVKRLEGAETPDFAPLRQLVTPYLLRRLKTDRRILPDLPDKTELTAWCPLAKPQAALYQRAVEELAERLKEPAESPIQRRGLVLAFMMRLKQICNHPAHWLGNGAFHPSDSGKFLRLTELAEEIASRQERVLVFTQFREMTVPLAEHLRSVFGRTGLILDGSTPVAQRQRLVSEFQREDGPPFFVLSLKAGGTGLNLTAASHVLHFDRWWNPAVENQATDRAFRIGQKRNVLVHKFACRGTIEERIDQLLRSKRDLADSVLGTSNGAETLITEMSNSEILEFVSLNLNSIGHE
;
A
#
# COMPACT_ATOMS: atom_id res chain seq x y z
N MET A 1 8.24 6.74 -18.47
CA MET A 1 9.18 6.93 -17.33
C MET A 1 8.51 6.42 -16.08
N GLN A 2 9.18 5.58 -15.28
CA GLN A 2 8.67 5.12 -13.98
C GLN A 2 9.26 5.96 -12.85
N LEU A 3 8.40 6.48 -11.98
CA LEU A 3 8.79 7.26 -10.81
C LEU A 3 8.71 6.38 -9.55
N ALA A 4 9.74 6.44 -8.72
CA ALA A 4 9.85 5.65 -7.50
C ALA A 4 10.40 6.49 -6.34
N LEU A 5 9.88 6.24 -5.12
CA LEU A 5 10.47 6.77 -3.89
C LEU A 5 11.47 5.75 -3.32
N ASN A 6 12.64 6.23 -2.94
CA ASN A 6 13.59 5.40 -2.21
C ASN A 6 13.35 5.48 -0.68
N PRO A 7 13.96 4.61 0.13
CA PRO A 7 13.81 4.62 1.59
C PRO A 7 14.22 5.92 2.28
N GLU A 8 15.03 6.74 1.61
CA GLU A 8 15.47 8.04 2.10
C GLU A 8 14.49 9.16 1.77
N GLY A 9 13.36 8.83 1.13
CA GLY A 9 12.33 9.77 0.70
C GLY A 9 12.71 10.57 -0.55
N ARG A 10 13.70 10.13 -1.32
CA ARG A 10 14.09 10.75 -2.58
C ARG A 10 13.28 10.16 -3.72
N LEU A 11 12.68 11.02 -4.53
CA LEU A 11 12.00 10.63 -5.75
C LEU A 11 13.02 10.43 -6.87
N THR A 12 12.96 9.30 -7.55
CA THR A 12 13.84 8.92 -8.66
C THR A 12 13.02 8.52 -9.88
N GLY A 13 13.56 8.71 -11.07
CA GLY A 13 12.93 8.31 -12.33
C GLY A 13 13.81 7.34 -13.12
N THR A 14 13.19 6.29 -13.68
CA THR A 14 13.86 5.34 -14.58
C THR A 14 13.22 5.38 -15.98
N ALA A 15 14.03 5.26 -17.03
CA ALA A 15 13.57 5.37 -18.42
C ALA A 15 12.78 4.17 -18.90
N ASP A 16 11.71 4.46 -19.66
CA ASP A 16 11.13 3.55 -20.65
C ASP A 16 11.26 4.21 -22.04
N GLY A 17 12.42 4.08 -22.69
CA GLY A 17 12.69 4.59 -24.04
C GLY A 17 13.50 5.89 -24.14
N ASP A 18 13.89 6.28 -25.35
CA ASP A 18 14.80 7.41 -25.65
C ASP A 18 14.24 8.83 -25.35
N ALA A 19 12.97 8.96 -25.14
CA ALA A 19 12.30 10.28 -25.04
C ALA A 19 12.42 10.96 -23.67
N ASP A 20 12.89 10.25 -22.63
CA ASP A 20 12.82 10.71 -21.24
C ASP A 20 14.19 11.03 -20.61
N GLN A 21 15.25 11.14 -21.41
CA GLN A 21 16.63 11.33 -20.91
C GLN A 21 16.82 12.64 -20.11
N ASP A 22 16.14 13.71 -20.53
CA ASP A 22 16.22 15.00 -19.82
C ASP A 22 15.55 14.93 -18.45
N LEU A 23 14.43 14.21 -18.35
CA LEU A 23 13.72 13.97 -17.09
C LEU A 23 14.55 13.13 -16.12
N ILE A 24 15.19 12.08 -16.62
CA ILE A 24 16.07 11.22 -15.82
C ILE A 24 17.24 12.03 -15.28
N THR A 25 17.85 12.85 -16.13
CA THR A 25 18.97 13.72 -15.72
C THR A 25 18.54 14.69 -14.63
N ALA A 26 17.34 15.26 -14.73
CA ALA A 26 16.77 16.15 -13.72
C ALA A 26 16.54 15.42 -12.38
N PHE A 27 16.00 14.18 -12.39
CA PHE A 27 15.84 13.37 -11.18
C PHE A 27 17.17 12.91 -10.58
N ALA A 28 18.19 12.73 -11.38
CA ALA A 28 19.54 12.42 -10.90
C ALA A 28 20.14 13.59 -10.11
N GLN A 29 19.84 14.84 -10.50
CA GLN A 29 20.25 16.03 -9.76
C GLN A 29 19.50 16.18 -8.43
N GLY A 30 18.21 15.87 -8.39
CA GLY A 30 17.41 15.89 -7.17
C GLY A 30 15.91 15.73 -7.41
N SER A 31 15.17 15.40 -6.35
CA SER A 31 13.72 15.24 -6.43
C SER A 31 13.00 16.52 -6.87
N ALA A 32 13.43 17.67 -6.38
CA ALA A 32 12.81 18.95 -6.73
C ALA A 32 13.08 19.33 -8.21
N GLN A 33 14.30 19.09 -8.72
CA GLN A 33 14.64 19.30 -10.13
C GLN A 33 13.81 18.40 -11.05
N GLY A 34 13.70 17.11 -10.70
CA GLY A 34 12.88 16.16 -11.45
C GLY A 34 11.40 16.53 -11.45
N LEU A 35 10.87 16.96 -10.32
CA LEU A 35 9.50 17.43 -10.20
C LEU A 35 9.23 18.68 -11.03
N LEU A 36 10.14 19.64 -11.06
CA LEU A 36 10.02 20.82 -11.94
C LEU A 36 10.08 20.44 -13.42
N ALA A 37 10.91 19.49 -13.77
CA ALA A 37 10.98 18.99 -15.15
C ALA A 37 9.66 18.31 -15.57
N ILE A 38 8.97 17.58 -14.68
CA ILE A 38 7.60 17.09 -14.91
C ILE A 38 6.65 18.25 -15.22
N ALA A 39 6.75 19.38 -14.51
CA ALA A 39 5.90 20.53 -14.75
C ALA A 39 6.11 21.16 -16.13
N ALA A 40 7.27 21.03 -16.73
CA ALA A 40 7.60 21.55 -18.05
C ALA A 40 7.06 20.70 -19.23
N VAL A 41 6.69 19.45 -19.01
CA VAL A 41 6.18 18.53 -20.06
C VAL A 41 4.79 18.99 -20.52
N ARG A 42 4.60 19.17 -21.83
CA ARG A 42 3.34 19.69 -22.42
C ARG A 42 2.36 18.61 -22.80
N ASP A 43 2.84 17.48 -23.32
CA ASP A 43 1.96 16.35 -23.72
C ASP A 43 1.86 15.34 -22.59
N THR A 44 0.68 15.27 -21.97
CA THR A 44 0.38 14.37 -20.87
C THR A 44 -0.49 13.17 -21.29
N SER A 45 -0.83 13.06 -22.57
CA SER A 45 -1.80 12.08 -23.08
C SER A 45 -1.38 10.61 -22.94
N LYS A 46 -0.08 10.35 -22.72
CA LYS A 46 0.50 9.00 -22.58
C LYS A 46 1.05 8.71 -21.18
N GLN A 47 0.80 9.58 -20.22
CA GLN A 47 1.39 9.47 -18.88
C GLN A 47 0.51 8.63 -17.94
N ASP A 48 1.16 7.89 -17.04
CA ASP A 48 0.50 7.03 -16.07
C ASP A 48 -0.06 7.81 -14.85
N ALA A 49 -0.78 7.10 -13.98
CA ALA A 49 -1.39 7.68 -12.78
C ALA A 49 -0.35 8.23 -11.78
N VAL A 50 0.84 7.62 -11.71
CA VAL A 50 1.93 8.06 -10.80
C VAL A 50 2.51 9.39 -11.27
N TRP A 51 2.73 9.49 -12.58
CA TRP A 51 3.22 10.72 -13.19
C TRP A 51 2.21 11.87 -13.02
N MET A 52 0.92 11.59 -13.26
CA MET A 52 -0.16 12.58 -13.08
C MET A 52 -0.30 13.02 -11.62
N TYR A 53 -0.11 12.14 -10.66
CA TYR A 53 -0.09 12.46 -9.24
C TYR A 53 1.03 13.46 -8.89
N TRP A 54 2.25 13.16 -9.29
CA TRP A 54 3.39 14.04 -9.04
C TRP A 54 3.29 15.36 -9.81
N ARG A 55 2.75 15.31 -11.02
CA ARG A 55 2.41 16.52 -11.77
C ARG A 55 1.42 17.39 -11.00
N GLY A 56 0.35 16.84 -10.48
CA GLY A 56 -0.65 17.55 -9.68
C GLY A 56 -0.04 18.15 -8.41
N PHE A 57 0.89 17.44 -7.77
CA PHE A 57 1.62 17.94 -6.60
C PHE A 57 2.47 19.18 -6.93
N VAL A 58 3.23 19.13 -8.03
CA VAL A 58 4.05 20.26 -8.48
C VAL A 58 3.19 21.44 -8.91
N ASP A 59 2.15 21.19 -9.71
CA ASP A 59 1.23 22.23 -10.17
C ASP A 59 0.55 22.95 -9.00
N ALA A 60 0.23 22.24 -7.91
CA ALA A 60 -0.29 22.84 -6.68
C ALA A 60 0.75 23.76 -6.02
N CYS A 61 2.02 23.32 -5.94
CA CYS A 61 3.11 24.14 -5.39
C CYS A 61 3.35 25.40 -6.23
N LEU A 62 3.47 25.26 -7.55
CA LEU A 62 3.67 26.39 -8.46
C LEU A 62 2.48 27.35 -8.45
N THR A 63 1.27 26.84 -8.33
CA THR A 63 0.05 27.65 -8.17
C THR A 63 0.06 28.44 -6.88
N ALA A 64 0.47 27.83 -5.77
CA ALA A 64 0.58 28.50 -4.48
C ALA A 64 1.65 29.62 -4.52
N LEU A 65 2.78 29.36 -5.17
CA LEU A 65 3.83 30.35 -5.42
C LEU A 65 3.33 31.52 -6.29
N ALA A 66 2.60 31.24 -7.37
CA ALA A 66 2.04 32.24 -8.26
C ALA A 66 0.98 33.14 -7.58
N HIS A 67 0.31 32.66 -6.54
CA HIS A 67 -0.64 33.43 -5.73
C HIS A 67 0.00 34.18 -4.54
N SER A 68 1.29 33.94 -4.29
CA SER A 68 2.01 34.71 -3.24
C SER A 68 2.07 36.21 -3.59
N PRO A 69 2.00 37.09 -2.58
CA PRO A 69 2.15 38.53 -2.83
C PRO A 69 3.49 38.80 -3.51
N THR A 70 3.45 39.43 -4.68
CA THR A 70 4.66 39.78 -5.44
C THR A 70 5.43 40.82 -4.67
N VAL A 71 6.59 40.47 -4.20
CA VAL A 71 7.59 41.36 -3.65
C VAL A 71 8.62 41.60 -4.75
N SER A 72 9.16 42.82 -4.82
CA SER A 72 10.14 43.26 -5.86
C SER A 72 11.42 42.41 -5.86
N ASP A 73 11.69 41.69 -4.78
CA ASP A 73 12.79 40.75 -4.64
C ASP A 73 12.24 39.35 -4.33
N PRO A 74 12.43 38.35 -5.22
CA PRO A 74 11.98 36.95 -4.97
C PRO A 74 12.54 36.36 -3.67
N GLY A 75 13.70 36.81 -3.20
CA GLY A 75 14.31 36.35 -1.94
C GLY A 75 13.57 36.81 -0.69
N SER A 76 12.78 37.89 -0.77
CA SER A 76 12.00 38.44 0.35
C SER A 76 10.54 37.94 0.43
N MET A 77 10.12 37.03 -0.44
CA MET A 77 8.77 36.44 -0.39
C MET A 77 8.59 35.61 0.91
N PRO A 78 7.45 35.75 1.60
CA PRO A 78 7.16 34.86 2.74
C PRO A 78 7.11 33.41 2.30
N PRO A 79 7.49 32.43 3.17
CA PRO A 79 7.41 31.03 2.83
C PRO A 79 5.97 30.62 2.53
N VAL A 80 5.79 29.81 1.48
CA VAL A 80 4.49 29.30 1.07
C VAL A 80 4.37 27.86 1.61
N GLU A 81 3.73 27.73 2.76
CA GLU A 81 3.51 26.42 3.37
C GLU A 81 2.37 25.66 2.70
N ALA A 82 2.55 24.34 2.52
CA ALA A 82 1.48 23.47 2.09
C ALA A 82 0.45 23.30 3.21
N ASN A 83 -0.83 23.23 2.84
CA ASN A 83 -1.89 22.97 3.81
C ASN A 83 -1.74 21.54 4.37
N ALA A 84 -1.62 21.40 5.70
CA ALA A 84 -1.42 20.13 6.37
C ALA A 84 -2.52 19.09 6.05
N SER A 85 -3.79 19.52 6.02
CA SER A 85 -4.92 18.64 5.68
C SER A 85 -4.84 18.17 4.23
N TRP A 86 -4.42 19.02 3.31
CA TRP A 86 -4.21 18.68 1.91
C TRP A 86 -3.07 17.67 1.74
N LEU A 87 -1.96 17.80 2.49
CA LEU A 87 -0.85 16.84 2.45
C LEU A 87 -1.28 15.45 2.93
N VAL A 88 -2.09 15.39 3.97
CA VAL A 88 -2.70 14.12 4.43
C VAL A 88 -3.59 13.53 3.35
N GLU A 89 -4.44 14.35 2.71
CA GLU A 89 -5.29 13.90 1.61
C GLU A 89 -4.47 13.39 0.43
N GLN A 90 -3.40 14.07 0.04
CA GLN A 90 -2.50 13.62 -1.03
C GLN A 90 -1.84 12.29 -0.69
N THR A 91 -1.39 12.10 0.54
CA THR A 91 -0.82 10.82 0.98
C THR A 91 -1.83 9.67 0.84
N LEU A 92 -3.10 9.92 1.15
CA LEU A 92 -4.18 8.92 1.05
C LEU A 92 -4.58 8.62 -0.41
N ARG A 93 -4.53 9.63 -1.28
CA ARG A 93 -4.90 9.53 -2.71
C ARG A 93 -3.77 9.06 -3.61
N ALA A 94 -2.58 8.88 -3.08
CA ALA A 94 -1.44 8.48 -3.88
C ALA A 94 -1.73 7.17 -4.64
N PRO A 95 -1.46 7.14 -5.95
CA PRO A 95 -1.59 5.93 -6.75
C PRO A 95 -0.55 4.91 -6.32
N ALA A 96 -0.70 3.71 -6.80
CA ALA A 96 0.27 2.66 -6.66
C ALA A 96 1.62 3.07 -7.29
N MET A 97 2.67 3.17 -6.47
CA MET A 97 4.00 3.50 -6.96
C MET A 97 5.08 2.76 -6.18
N ALA A 98 6.20 2.52 -6.81
CA ALA A 98 7.36 1.93 -6.14
C ALA A 98 7.85 2.85 -5.01
N GLY A 99 8.00 2.30 -3.81
CA GLY A 99 8.34 3.07 -2.60
C GLY A 99 7.19 3.90 -2.03
N GLY A 100 5.93 3.64 -2.45
CA GLY A 100 4.75 4.34 -1.92
C GLY A 100 4.55 4.14 -0.41
N GLU A 101 5.13 3.10 0.18
CA GLU A 101 5.16 2.85 1.61
C GLU A 101 5.95 3.91 2.40
N TYR A 102 6.85 4.63 1.75
CA TYR A 102 7.61 5.73 2.37
C TYR A 102 6.88 7.07 2.29
N LEU A 103 5.77 7.14 1.53
CA LEU A 103 5.02 8.37 1.36
C LEU A 103 4.29 8.75 2.66
N SER A 104 4.63 9.89 3.20
CA SER A 104 3.99 10.46 4.40
C SER A 104 3.73 11.95 4.22
N PRO A 105 2.82 12.55 5.01
CA PRO A 105 2.61 13.99 4.99
C PRO A 105 3.88 14.79 5.26
N GLU A 106 4.76 14.28 6.13
CA GLU A 106 6.05 14.89 6.47
C GLU A 106 7.00 14.87 5.27
N LEU A 107 7.02 13.75 4.52
CA LEU A 107 7.81 13.65 3.30
C LEU A 107 7.31 14.63 2.24
N LEU A 108 6.00 14.67 1.99
CA LEU A 108 5.40 15.61 1.04
C LEU A 108 5.68 17.06 1.45
N SER A 109 5.60 17.39 2.74
CA SER A 109 5.98 18.69 3.27
C SER A 109 7.47 19.00 3.03
N GLY A 110 8.34 18.01 3.16
CA GLY A 110 9.75 18.12 2.84
C GLY A 110 10.02 18.42 1.36
N LEU A 111 9.36 17.68 0.46
CA LEU A 111 9.44 17.88 -0.99
C LEU A 111 8.88 19.24 -1.42
N TRP A 112 7.79 19.68 -0.80
CA TRP A 112 7.24 21.01 -1.03
C TRP A 112 8.23 22.11 -0.71
N ARG A 113 8.87 22.06 0.46
CA ARG A 113 9.91 23.03 0.85
C ARG A 113 11.12 23.00 -0.09
N GLN A 114 11.54 21.82 -0.55
CA GLN A 114 12.61 21.70 -1.54
C GLN A 114 12.22 22.35 -2.88
N LEU A 115 11.02 22.09 -3.37
CA LEU A 115 10.48 22.74 -4.58
C LEU A 115 10.40 24.25 -4.44
N GLU A 116 9.89 24.73 -3.31
CA GLU A 116 9.80 26.18 -3.03
C GLU A 116 11.17 26.83 -3.00
N THR A 117 12.14 26.22 -2.32
CA THR A 117 13.51 26.73 -2.23
C THR A 117 14.18 26.79 -3.61
N LEU A 118 14.02 25.74 -4.41
CA LEU A 118 14.55 25.68 -5.77
C LEU A 118 13.88 26.73 -6.67
N ALA A 119 12.55 26.85 -6.60
CA ALA A 119 11.78 27.82 -7.36
C ALA A 119 12.19 29.26 -7.06
N ARG A 120 12.46 29.59 -5.79
CA ARG A 120 12.97 30.93 -5.39
C ARG A 120 14.35 31.19 -5.95
N SER A 121 15.26 30.23 -5.85
CA SER A 121 16.62 30.36 -6.38
C SER A 121 16.62 30.58 -7.89
N GLU A 122 15.85 29.77 -8.63
CA GLU A 122 15.76 29.88 -10.09
C GLU A 122 15.00 31.13 -10.54
N ALA A 123 13.96 31.54 -9.81
CA ALA A 123 13.25 32.78 -10.08
C ALA A 123 14.16 33.99 -9.91
N THR A 124 15.03 34.01 -8.88
CA THR A 124 16.03 35.07 -8.69
C THR A 124 17.03 35.11 -9.85
N ALA A 125 17.50 33.93 -10.29
CA ALA A 125 18.41 33.84 -11.45
C ALA A 125 17.75 34.20 -12.78
N ALA A 126 16.42 34.07 -12.90
CA ALA A 126 15.65 34.40 -14.10
C ALA A 126 15.23 35.87 -14.20
N GLY A 127 15.52 36.68 -13.20
CA GLY A 127 15.11 38.08 -13.15
C GLY A 127 13.71 38.33 -12.58
N GLY A 128 13.10 37.27 -11.99
CA GLY A 128 11.80 37.36 -11.33
C GLY A 128 10.99 36.07 -11.42
N LEU A 129 10.05 35.90 -10.50
CA LEU A 129 9.14 34.72 -10.46
C LEU A 129 8.34 34.56 -11.76
N ARG A 130 7.98 35.67 -12.37
CA ARG A 130 7.18 35.71 -13.60
C ARG A 130 7.95 35.19 -14.81
N GLU A 131 9.17 35.73 -15.04
CA GLU A 131 10.04 35.33 -16.14
C GLU A 131 10.38 33.83 -16.00
N TRP A 132 10.58 33.37 -14.80
CA TRP A 132 10.83 31.97 -14.49
C TRP A 132 9.61 31.07 -14.77
N LEU A 133 8.42 31.40 -14.26
CA LEU A 133 7.17 30.69 -14.54
C LEU A 133 6.85 30.65 -16.03
N HIS A 134 7.15 31.74 -16.76
CA HIS A 134 6.96 31.77 -18.21
C HIS A 134 7.87 30.78 -18.95
N ARG A 135 9.10 30.60 -18.47
CA ARG A 135 10.04 29.63 -19.04
C ARG A 135 9.57 28.18 -18.78
N ILE A 136 9.07 27.91 -17.58
CA ILE A 136 8.57 26.56 -17.23
C ILE A 136 7.29 26.25 -18.00
N ASN A 137 6.29 27.12 -17.94
CA ASN A 137 5.03 26.91 -18.63
C ASN A 137 4.40 28.24 -19.08
N PRO A 138 4.44 28.55 -20.37
CA PRO A 138 3.80 29.75 -20.94
C PRO A 138 2.30 29.88 -20.65
N ALA A 139 1.60 28.75 -20.35
CA ALA A 139 0.19 28.79 -20.00
C ALA A 139 -0.10 29.36 -18.60
N MET A 140 0.91 29.55 -17.75
CA MET A 140 0.78 30.19 -16.43
C MET A 140 0.75 31.73 -16.51
N GLN A 141 0.64 32.30 -17.68
CA GLN A 141 0.55 33.77 -17.85
C GLN A 141 -0.75 34.32 -17.25
N LEU A 142 -0.65 35.20 -16.26
CA LEU A 142 -1.77 36.00 -15.75
C LEU A 142 -2.19 37.09 -16.72
N LEU A 143 -1.33 37.47 -17.65
CA LEU A 143 -1.56 38.50 -18.64
C LEU A 143 -2.47 38.07 -19.76
N GLY A 144 -3.46 38.87 -20.08
CA GLY A 144 -4.41 38.57 -21.14
C GLY A 144 -5.55 37.61 -20.74
N ARG A 145 -5.76 37.39 -19.43
CA ARG A 145 -6.86 36.52 -18.96
C ARG A 145 -8.05 37.30 -18.47
N VAL A 146 -9.21 36.78 -18.79
CA VAL A 146 -10.47 37.20 -18.19
C VAL A 146 -10.53 36.66 -16.76
N THR A 147 -10.87 37.53 -15.81
CA THR A 147 -11.03 37.18 -14.40
C THR A 147 -12.45 37.52 -13.95
N PHE A 148 -13.16 36.56 -13.40
CA PHE A 148 -14.45 36.75 -12.74
C PHE A 148 -14.22 36.97 -11.26
N HIS A 149 -14.74 38.10 -10.74
CA HIS A 149 -14.63 38.49 -9.34
C HIS A 149 -15.99 38.40 -8.69
N LEU A 150 -16.07 37.65 -7.59
CA LEU A 150 -17.18 37.68 -6.65
C LEU A 150 -16.67 38.21 -5.32
N ALA A 151 -17.29 39.30 -4.82
CA ALA A 151 -16.95 39.89 -3.54
C ALA A 151 -18.21 40.08 -2.68
N GLU A 152 -18.04 40.14 -1.36
CA GLU A 152 -19.12 40.47 -0.45
C GLU A 152 -19.40 41.97 -0.45
N ASN A 153 -20.68 42.31 -0.52
CA ASN A 153 -21.17 43.69 -0.40
C ASN A 153 -21.85 43.86 0.98
N LYS A 154 -21.10 44.29 1.96
CA LYS A 154 -21.58 44.51 3.33
C LYS A 154 -22.58 45.68 3.49
N ARG A 155 -22.83 46.45 2.40
CA ARG A 155 -23.66 47.64 2.42
C ARG A 155 -25.14 47.39 2.08
N SER A 156 -25.46 46.17 1.57
CA SER A 156 -26.83 45.84 1.14
C SER A 156 -27.17 44.41 1.62
N GLU A 157 -28.20 44.28 2.44
CA GLU A 157 -28.72 42.97 2.86
C GLU A 157 -29.50 42.29 1.73
N ALA A 158 -30.12 43.02 0.82
CA ALA A 158 -30.87 42.46 -0.30
C ALA A 158 -29.96 41.87 -1.40
N THR A 159 -28.81 42.53 -1.61
CA THR A 159 -27.83 42.10 -2.62
C THR A 159 -26.40 42.06 -1.98
N PRO A 160 -26.15 41.05 -1.13
CA PRO A 160 -24.93 40.95 -0.33
C PRO A 160 -23.70 40.59 -1.14
N PHE A 161 -23.79 40.40 -2.44
CA PHE A 161 -22.69 40.05 -3.32
C PHE A 161 -22.55 41.07 -4.46
N ALA A 162 -21.30 41.27 -4.88
CA ALA A 162 -20.97 42.05 -6.06
C ALA A 162 -20.14 41.18 -7.03
N PHE A 163 -20.56 41.18 -8.28
CA PHE A 163 -19.87 40.49 -9.36
C PHE A 163 -19.30 41.49 -10.37
N MET A 164 -18.09 41.18 -10.86
CA MET A 164 -17.47 41.94 -11.93
C MET A 164 -16.53 41.03 -12.74
N ALA A 165 -16.66 41.06 -14.07
CA ALA A 165 -15.68 40.49 -14.97
C ALA A 165 -14.63 41.53 -15.34
N THR A 166 -13.34 41.12 -15.25
CA THR A 166 -12.20 41.99 -15.58
C THR A 166 -11.27 41.30 -16.56
N PHE A 167 -10.47 42.11 -17.26
CA PHE A 167 -9.38 41.62 -18.11
C PHE A 167 -8.07 42.19 -17.59
N THR A 168 -7.05 41.33 -17.44
CA THR A 168 -5.73 41.74 -16.97
C THR A 168 -4.92 42.27 -18.15
N HIS A 169 -4.84 43.58 -18.27
CA HIS A 169 -4.25 44.27 -19.42
C HIS A 169 -2.73 44.40 -19.33
N ARG A 170 -2.19 44.73 -18.18
CA ARG A 170 -0.76 44.90 -17.95
C ARG A 170 -0.40 44.68 -16.48
N ILE A 171 0.88 44.57 -16.23
CA ILE A 171 1.43 44.65 -14.88
C ILE A 171 1.95 46.06 -14.69
N SER A 172 1.67 46.67 -13.55
CA SER A 172 2.20 47.99 -13.20
C SER A 172 3.71 47.94 -12.97
N SER A 173 4.37 49.09 -12.91
CA SER A 173 5.81 49.19 -12.54
C SER A 173 6.11 48.64 -11.13
N SER A 174 5.09 48.36 -10.33
CA SER A 174 5.16 47.73 -9.01
C SER A 174 4.74 46.25 -9.04
N ASP A 175 4.82 45.55 -10.16
CA ASP A 175 4.50 44.13 -10.39
C ASP A 175 3.07 43.70 -10.02
N ARG A 176 2.13 44.63 -9.93
CA ARG A 176 0.71 44.35 -9.68
C ARG A 176 -0.09 44.26 -10.98
N PRO A 177 -0.90 43.23 -11.15
CA PRO A 177 -1.78 43.13 -12.32
C PRO A 177 -2.81 44.26 -12.31
N VAL A 178 -2.88 45.03 -13.41
CA VAL A 178 -3.89 46.07 -13.61
C VAL A 178 -5.10 45.41 -14.27
N HIS A 179 -6.20 45.36 -13.53
CA HIS A 179 -7.46 44.81 -13.99
C HIS A 179 -8.34 45.92 -14.57
N LEU A 180 -8.75 45.77 -15.83
CA LEU A 180 -9.77 46.63 -16.47
C LEU A 180 -11.11 45.90 -16.43
N PRO A 181 -12.24 46.56 -16.13
CA PRO A 181 -13.56 46.04 -16.34
C PRO A 181 -13.68 45.49 -17.78
N LEU A 182 -14.30 44.28 -17.97
CA LEU A 182 -14.31 43.59 -19.24
C LEU A 182 -14.95 44.44 -20.35
N GLY A 183 -16.01 45.18 -20.03
CA GLY A 183 -16.66 46.10 -21.00
C GLY A 183 -15.76 47.24 -21.44
N ARG A 184 -14.93 47.78 -20.53
CA ARG A 184 -13.99 48.84 -20.86
C ARG A 184 -12.81 48.33 -21.69
N ALA A 185 -12.30 47.14 -21.35
CA ALA A 185 -11.26 46.46 -22.13
C ALA A 185 -11.72 46.24 -23.58
N LEU A 186 -12.97 45.80 -23.73
CA LEU A 186 -13.58 45.58 -25.05
C LEU A 186 -13.68 46.84 -25.90
N GLN A 187 -14.05 47.98 -25.29
CA GLN A 187 -14.09 49.28 -25.97
C GLN A 187 -12.69 49.77 -26.36
N GLU A 188 -11.70 49.64 -25.49
CA GLU A 188 -10.31 50.08 -25.77
C GLU A 188 -9.68 49.28 -26.90
N PHE A 189 -9.86 47.93 -26.91
CA PHE A 189 -9.30 47.05 -27.97
C PHE A 189 -10.05 47.14 -29.29
N ALA A 190 -11.36 47.37 -29.27
CA ALA A 190 -12.13 47.59 -30.47
C ALA A 190 -11.74 48.94 -31.12
N GLY A 191 -11.50 49.97 -30.33
CA GLY A 191 -11.02 51.28 -30.78
C GLY A 191 -9.59 51.25 -31.34
N ALA A 192 -8.74 50.38 -30.82
CA ALA A 192 -7.36 50.20 -31.27
C ALA A 192 -7.19 49.29 -32.48
N GLY A 193 -8.26 48.64 -32.99
CA GLY A 193 -8.22 47.75 -34.14
C GLY A 193 -7.44 46.46 -33.92
N SER A 194 -7.18 46.06 -32.66
CA SER A 194 -6.36 44.90 -32.30
C SER A 194 -7.21 43.63 -32.28
N ILE A 195 -7.37 43.00 -33.46
CA ILE A 195 -8.18 41.78 -33.66
C ILE A 195 -7.68 40.59 -32.76
N GLY A 196 -6.36 40.40 -32.61
CA GLY A 196 -5.78 39.35 -31.80
C GLY A 196 -6.07 39.48 -30.30
N ALA A 197 -6.05 40.73 -29.79
CA ALA A 197 -6.38 41.01 -28.39
C ALA A 197 -7.89 40.82 -28.12
N LEU A 198 -8.74 41.15 -29.05
CA LEU A 198 -10.18 40.93 -28.97
C LEU A 198 -10.52 39.43 -28.99
N GLN A 199 -9.82 38.63 -29.80
CA GLN A 199 -9.98 37.19 -29.83
C GLN A 199 -9.56 36.56 -28.52
N SER A 200 -8.40 36.88 -27.97
CA SER A 200 -7.90 36.36 -26.69
C SER A 200 -8.78 36.74 -25.50
N LEU A 201 -9.47 37.86 -25.56
CA LEU A 201 -10.40 38.34 -24.54
C LEU A 201 -11.75 37.61 -24.60
N LEU A 202 -12.28 37.35 -25.79
CA LEU A 202 -13.62 36.77 -25.96
C LEU A 202 -13.62 35.24 -26.02
N GLU A 203 -12.54 34.61 -26.48
CA GLU A 203 -12.50 33.16 -26.67
C GLU A 203 -12.75 32.34 -25.37
N PRO A 204 -12.16 32.68 -24.19
CA PRO A 204 -12.48 31.98 -22.94
C PRO A 204 -13.96 32.12 -22.55
N VAL A 205 -14.53 33.30 -22.77
CA VAL A 205 -15.96 33.59 -22.47
C VAL A 205 -16.87 32.81 -23.41
N ARG A 206 -16.52 32.73 -24.71
CA ARG A 206 -17.23 31.95 -25.69
C ARG A 206 -17.22 30.47 -25.33
N LYS A 207 -16.06 29.89 -25.02
CA LYS A 207 -15.94 28.51 -24.57
C LYS A 207 -16.77 28.22 -23.31
N ALA A 208 -16.73 29.11 -22.33
CA ALA A 208 -17.55 28.98 -21.14
C ALA A 208 -19.05 29.00 -21.49
N SER A 209 -19.50 29.84 -22.44
CA SER A 209 -20.91 29.93 -22.85
C SER A 209 -21.41 28.70 -23.58
N GLU A 210 -20.53 27.90 -24.18
CA GLU A 210 -20.90 26.61 -24.82
C GLU A 210 -21.28 25.55 -23.78
N SER A 211 -20.61 25.54 -22.62
CA SER A 211 -20.76 24.55 -21.58
C SER A 211 -21.58 25.00 -20.37
N SER A 212 -21.77 26.31 -20.19
CA SER A 212 -22.49 26.94 -19.08
C SER A 212 -23.71 27.71 -19.56
N ALA A 213 -24.89 27.33 -19.09
CA ALA A 213 -26.12 28.04 -19.33
C ALA A 213 -26.10 29.45 -18.69
N TRP A 214 -25.49 29.57 -17.53
CA TRP A 214 -25.29 30.83 -16.82
C TRP A 214 -24.41 31.79 -17.65
N ALA A 215 -23.24 31.33 -18.13
CA ALA A 215 -22.34 32.16 -18.92
C ALA A 215 -22.99 32.61 -20.23
N ARG A 216 -23.76 31.75 -20.86
CA ARG A 216 -24.54 32.06 -22.06
C ARG A 216 -25.54 33.18 -21.82
N GLN A 217 -26.36 33.08 -20.79
CA GLN A 217 -27.32 34.08 -20.38
C GLN A 217 -26.69 35.43 -20.08
N GLN A 218 -25.55 35.43 -19.33
CA GLN A 218 -24.82 36.63 -19.01
C GLN A 218 -24.21 37.31 -20.22
N LEU A 219 -23.78 36.55 -21.22
CA LEU A 219 -23.23 37.05 -22.48
C LEU A 219 -24.34 37.63 -23.38
N GLU A 220 -25.43 36.90 -23.56
CA GLU A 220 -26.58 37.35 -24.38
C GLU A 220 -27.24 38.62 -23.83
N SER A 221 -27.42 38.68 -22.53
CA SER A 221 -27.95 39.89 -21.85
C SER A 221 -26.98 41.07 -21.78
N ARG A 222 -25.72 40.85 -22.18
CA ARG A 222 -24.59 41.83 -22.01
C ARG A 222 -24.31 42.22 -20.55
N ALA A 223 -24.92 41.55 -19.60
CA ALA A 223 -24.72 41.83 -18.17
C ALA A 223 -23.31 41.51 -17.70
N LEU A 224 -22.61 40.57 -18.35
CA LEU A 224 -21.22 40.22 -18.08
C LEU A 224 -20.25 41.39 -18.16
N PHE A 225 -20.57 42.39 -18.98
CA PHE A 225 -19.69 43.58 -19.22
C PHE A 225 -19.86 44.70 -18.21
N GLN A 226 -20.78 44.56 -17.25
CA GLN A 226 -21.08 45.59 -16.25
C GLN A 226 -20.95 45.01 -14.83
N PRO A 227 -20.57 45.83 -13.84
CA PRO A 227 -20.66 45.44 -12.44
C PRO A 227 -22.11 45.15 -12.05
N GLN A 228 -22.32 44.07 -11.32
CA GLN A 228 -23.62 43.57 -10.89
C GLN A 228 -23.71 43.41 -9.37
N ALA A 229 -24.85 43.75 -8.81
CA ALA A 229 -25.19 43.46 -7.41
C ALA A 229 -26.07 42.20 -7.38
N TRP A 230 -25.66 41.17 -6.65
CA TRP A 230 -26.29 39.87 -6.69
C TRP A 230 -26.94 39.44 -5.37
N THR A 231 -28.04 38.77 -5.49
CA THR A 231 -28.66 38.03 -4.42
C THR A 231 -27.86 36.76 -4.08
N PRO A 232 -28.07 36.15 -2.90
CA PRO A 232 -27.41 34.88 -2.55
C PRO A 232 -27.67 33.75 -3.58
N VAL A 233 -28.85 33.71 -4.18
CA VAL A 233 -29.21 32.71 -5.20
C VAL A 233 -28.38 32.89 -6.48
N GLN A 234 -28.20 34.13 -6.94
CA GLN A 234 -27.38 34.41 -8.12
C GLN A 234 -25.90 34.10 -7.88
N ALA A 235 -25.37 34.46 -6.70
CA ALA A 235 -24.01 34.16 -6.31
C ALA A 235 -23.79 32.63 -6.23
N HIS A 236 -24.75 31.89 -5.67
CA HIS A 236 -24.67 30.43 -5.58
C HIS A 236 -24.67 29.77 -6.98
N ALA A 237 -25.53 30.22 -7.89
CA ALA A 237 -25.56 29.73 -9.27
C ALA A 237 -24.21 29.87 -9.97
N PHE A 238 -23.57 31.05 -9.82
CA PHE A 238 -22.22 31.30 -10.35
C PHE A 238 -21.18 30.37 -9.72
N LEU A 239 -21.19 30.26 -8.39
CA LEU A 239 -20.18 29.49 -7.64
C LEU A 239 -20.20 27.99 -7.98
N ARG A 240 -21.33 27.46 -8.39
CA ARG A 240 -21.43 26.05 -8.81
C ARG A 240 -20.76 25.78 -10.15
N GLU A 241 -20.66 26.77 -11.01
CA GLU A 241 -20.11 26.63 -12.36
C GLU A 241 -18.62 26.98 -12.48
N ILE A 242 -17.93 27.26 -11.34
CA ILE A 242 -16.50 27.59 -11.31
C ILE A 242 -15.64 26.58 -12.08
N PRO A 243 -15.83 25.24 -11.94
CA PRO A 243 -14.99 24.28 -12.68
C PRO A 243 -15.10 24.46 -14.21
N VAL A 244 -16.27 24.85 -14.73
CA VAL A 244 -16.48 25.10 -16.15
C VAL A 244 -15.73 26.37 -16.60
N PHE A 245 -15.73 27.40 -15.76
CA PHE A 245 -15.00 28.63 -16.04
C PHE A 245 -13.49 28.41 -16.07
N GLU A 246 -12.96 27.70 -15.09
CA GLU A 246 -11.53 27.38 -15.01
C GLU A 246 -11.08 26.50 -16.19
N GLN A 247 -11.86 25.50 -16.59
CA GLN A 247 -11.60 24.68 -17.78
C GLN A 247 -11.63 25.48 -19.08
N SER A 248 -12.44 26.55 -19.12
CA SER A 248 -12.51 27.48 -20.26
C SER A 248 -11.36 28.50 -20.27
N GLY A 249 -10.47 28.50 -19.26
CA GLY A 249 -9.34 29.40 -19.15
C GLY A 249 -9.65 30.74 -18.46
N ILE A 250 -10.81 30.88 -17.82
CA ILE A 250 -11.20 32.06 -17.03
C ILE A 250 -10.66 31.91 -15.60
N VAL A 251 -10.03 32.93 -15.09
CA VAL A 251 -9.60 32.97 -13.70
C VAL A 251 -10.77 33.40 -12.81
N VAL A 252 -11.06 32.66 -11.74
CA VAL A 252 -12.14 33.00 -10.82
C VAL A 252 -11.58 33.43 -9.48
N ARG A 253 -11.94 34.65 -9.04
CA ARG A 253 -11.61 35.19 -7.71
C ARG A 253 -12.88 35.22 -6.85
N ILE A 254 -12.84 34.47 -5.78
CA ILE A 254 -13.96 34.25 -4.88
C ILE A 254 -13.55 34.52 -3.44
N PRO A 255 -14.50 34.80 -2.53
CA PRO A 255 -14.23 34.91 -1.11
C PRO A 255 -13.60 33.63 -0.52
N ASP A 256 -12.75 33.80 0.49
CA ASP A 256 -11.99 32.67 1.07
C ASP A 256 -12.88 31.62 1.72
N TRP A 257 -14.04 31.99 2.25
CA TRP A 257 -15.00 31.04 2.79
C TRP A 257 -15.53 30.05 1.75
N TRP A 258 -15.57 30.39 0.47
CA TRP A 258 -15.97 29.45 -0.58
C TRP A 258 -14.82 28.51 -0.98
N LYS A 259 -13.56 28.96 -0.88
CA LYS A 259 -12.40 28.06 -1.09
C LYS A 259 -12.35 26.95 -0.06
N GLN A 260 -12.83 27.22 1.16
CA GLN A 260 -12.93 26.29 2.27
C GLN A 260 -14.31 25.61 2.35
N ARG A 261 -15.13 25.64 1.30
CA ARG A 261 -16.53 25.21 1.29
C ARG A 261 -16.78 23.79 1.79
N HIS A 262 -15.84 22.87 1.59
CA HIS A 262 -15.97 21.49 2.07
C HIS A 262 -15.99 21.40 3.61
N ASN A 263 -15.35 22.34 4.28
CA ASN A 263 -15.34 22.44 5.74
C ASN A 263 -16.48 23.30 6.29
N SER A 264 -17.05 24.19 5.48
CA SER A 264 -18.05 25.20 5.92
C SER A 264 -19.48 24.88 5.46
N ARG A 265 -19.81 23.60 5.23
CA ARG A 265 -21.17 23.15 4.97
C ARG A 265 -21.80 22.59 6.24
N PRO A 266 -23.08 22.88 6.52
CA PRO A 266 -23.81 22.13 7.51
C PRO A 266 -23.81 20.65 7.15
N LYS A 267 -23.45 19.79 8.09
CA LYS A 267 -23.43 18.35 7.91
C LYS A 267 -24.24 17.66 8.98
N VAL A 268 -24.76 16.51 8.67
CA VAL A 268 -25.31 15.59 9.66
C VAL A 268 -24.16 14.70 10.14
N THR A 269 -23.59 15.03 11.30
CA THR A 269 -22.48 14.28 11.88
C THR A 269 -23.01 13.15 12.76
N VAL A 270 -22.51 11.96 12.48
CA VAL A 270 -22.78 10.76 13.25
C VAL A 270 -21.54 10.45 14.09
N GLN A 271 -21.70 10.51 15.41
CA GLN A 271 -20.64 10.12 16.34
C GLN A 271 -20.88 8.70 16.84
N VAL A 272 -19.83 7.87 16.78
CA VAL A 272 -19.88 6.47 17.19
C VAL A 272 -18.79 6.19 18.22
N GLY A 273 -19.17 5.70 19.42
CA GLY A 273 -18.22 5.31 20.44
C GLY A 273 -17.63 6.49 21.23
N ASN A 274 -18.47 7.37 21.77
CA ASN A 274 -18.06 8.42 22.71
C ASN A 274 -17.69 7.83 24.08
N SER A 275 -18.39 6.78 24.50
CA SER A 275 -18.17 6.11 25.77
C SER A 275 -17.85 4.62 25.58
N ARG A 276 -17.13 4.05 26.55
CA ARG A 276 -16.84 2.62 26.59
C ARG A 276 -18.13 1.86 26.91
N GLY A 277 -18.62 1.05 25.98
CA GLY A 277 -19.77 0.17 26.21
C GLY A 277 -19.49 -0.89 27.29
N PRO A 278 -20.52 -1.54 27.84
CA PRO A 278 -20.42 -2.53 28.91
C PRO A 278 -19.87 -3.90 28.45
N GLY A 279 -18.94 -3.92 27.51
CA GLY A 279 -18.29 -5.15 27.01
C GLY A 279 -17.00 -4.83 26.27
N LEU A 280 -16.02 -5.74 26.35
CA LEU A 280 -14.80 -5.70 25.56
C LEU A 280 -14.92 -6.74 24.45
N GLY A 281 -14.74 -6.34 23.18
CA GLY A 281 -14.64 -7.26 22.06
C GLY A 281 -15.42 -6.85 20.80
N LEU A 282 -15.32 -7.67 19.76
CA LEU A 282 -15.97 -7.47 18.45
C LEU A 282 -17.50 -7.33 18.51
N GLY A 283 -18.13 -7.85 19.55
CA GLY A 283 -19.57 -7.75 19.80
C GLY A 283 -19.97 -6.63 20.75
N ALA A 284 -19.02 -5.77 21.18
CA ALA A 284 -19.35 -4.62 22.03
C ALA A 284 -20.28 -3.67 21.28
N LEU A 285 -21.37 -3.28 21.94
CA LEU A 285 -22.31 -2.30 21.40
C LEU A 285 -21.82 -0.90 21.76
N LEU A 286 -21.61 -0.08 20.75
CA LEU A 286 -21.18 1.30 20.90
C LEU A 286 -22.37 2.26 20.85
N ASP A 287 -22.22 3.38 21.55
CA ASP A 287 -23.17 4.47 21.50
C ASP A 287 -23.14 5.13 20.11
N PHE A 288 -24.31 5.57 19.67
CA PHE A 288 -24.54 6.14 18.36
C PHE A 288 -25.37 7.41 18.51
N SER A 289 -24.80 8.55 18.15
CA SER A 289 -25.47 9.84 18.20
C SER A 289 -25.44 10.54 16.85
N VAL A 290 -26.56 11.22 16.54
CA VAL A 290 -26.70 11.98 15.28
C VAL A 290 -26.90 13.44 15.66
N VAL A 291 -25.96 14.28 15.26
CA VAL A 291 -25.94 15.72 15.61
C VAL A 291 -25.67 16.53 14.34
N PRO A 292 -26.54 17.49 14.00
CA PRO A 292 -26.21 18.46 12.96
C PRO A 292 -25.04 19.33 13.42
N THR A 293 -24.04 19.53 12.56
CA THR A 293 -22.85 20.32 12.87
C THR A 293 -22.50 21.29 11.74
N LEU A 294 -21.83 22.37 12.12
CA LEU A 294 -21.14 23.26 11.21
C LEU A 294 -19.69 23.41 11.70
N ASP A 295 -18.71 23.10 10.85
CA ASP A 295 -17.28 23.09 11.20
C ASP A 295 -16.97 22.23 12.45
N GLY A 296 -17.72 21.15 12.65
CA GLY A 296 -17.62 20.27 13.83
C GLY A 296 -18.39 20.74 15.08
N GLU A 297 -18.88 21.97 15.11
CA GLU A 297 -19.65 22.52 16.21
C GLU A 297 -21.14 22.20 16.05
N PRO A 298 -21.84 21.81 17.13
CA PRO A 298 -23.27 21.53 17.06
C PRO A 298 -24.07 22.75 16.60
N ILE A 299 -25.09 22.52 15.76
CA ILE A 299 -26.06 23.51 15.32
C ILE A 299 -27.26 23.45 16.29
N SER A 300 -27.73 24.62 16.75
CA SER A 300 -28.90 24.65 17.63
C SER A 300 -30.18 24.22 16.88
N PRO A 301 -31.21 23.72 17.58
CA PRO A 301 -32.47 23.35 16.94
C PRO A 301 -33.13 24.52 16.17
N GLU A 302 -32.99 25.76 16.66
CA GLU A 302 -33.52 26.95 16.00
C GLU A 302 -32.76 27.29 14.73
N GLU A 303 -31.42 27.22 14.78
CA GLU A 303 -30.55 27.40 13.60
C GLU A 303 -30.85 26.34 12.55
N TRP A 304 -31.02 25.05 12.97
CA TRP A 304 -31.33 23.95 12.09
C TRP A 304 -32.67 24.09 11.38
N ASP A 305 -33.69 24.45 12.13
CA ASP A 305 -35.04 24.73 11.58
C ASP A 305 -35.00 25.88 10.56
N ALA A 306 -34.22 26.91 10.83
CA ALA A 306 -34.03 28.04 9.91
C ALA A 306 -33.36 27.59 8.59
N LEU A 307 -32.35 26.69 8.67
CA LEU A 307 -31.67 26.15 7.50
C LEU A 307 -32.61 25.29 6.64
N LEU A 308 -33.47 24.47 7.24
CA LEU A 308 -34.43 23.63 6.52
C LEU A 308 -35.62 24.40 5.92
N LYS A 309 -36.02 25.53 6.50
CA LYS A 309 -37.08 26.41 5.97
C LYS A 309 -36.58 27.34 4.85
N GLY A 310 -35.29 27.48 4.70
CA GLY A 310 -34.69 28.31 3.66
C GLY A 310 -34.92 27.77 2.26
N SER A 311 -34.89 28.61 1.23
CA SER A 311 -35.03 28.25 -0.19
C SER A 311 -33.81 27.48 -0.76
N GLY A 312 -32.84 27.15 0.05
CA GLY A 312 -31.54 26.55 -0.38
C GLY A 312 -30.58 27.58 -0.98
N GLY A 313 -29.34 27.14 -1.23
CA GLY A 313 -28.28 28.02 -1.75
C GLY A 313 -27.38 28.58 -0.67
N LEU A 314 -27.06 29.87 -0.70
CA LEU A 314 -26.23 30.53 0.31
C LEU A 314 -27.08 31.16 1.40
N ILE A 315 -26.81 30.77 2.65
CA ILE A 315 -27.51 31.28 3.85
C ILE A 315 -26.48 31.85 4.83
N PRO A 316 -26.72 33.01 5.45
CA PRO A 316 -25.84 33.51 6.49
C PRO A 316 -26.10 32.76 7.80
N LEU A 317 -25.04 32.12 8.35
CA LEU A 317 -25.08 31.41 9.62
C LEU A 317 -23.85 31.78 10.45
N ARG A 318 -24.06 32.21 11.69
CA ARG A 318 -22.98 32.65 12.60
C ARG A 318 -22.01 33.66 11.97
N GLY A 319 -22.54 34.60 11.14
CA GLY A 319 -21.73 35.63 10.47
C GLY A 319 -20.92 35.17 9.27
N ARG A 320 -21.17 33.98 8.76
CA ARG A 320 -20.53 33.42 7.56
C ARG A 320 -21.58 32.93 6.55
N TRP A 321 -21.23 32.92 5.28
CA TRP A 321 -22.07 32.35 4.24
C TRP A 321 -21.78 30.84 4.14
N VAL A 322 -22.84 30.02 4.25
CA VAL A 322 -22.78 28.57 4.14
C VAL A 322 -23.66 28.09 2.99
N GLU A 323 -23.20 27.08 2.27
CA GLU A 323 -24.00 26.42 1.24
C GLU A 323 -24.96 25.44 1.91
N VAL A 324 -26.26 25.51 1.60
CA VAL A 324 -27.31 24.68 2.17
C VAL A 324 -28.18 24.09 1.07
N ASP A 325 -28.40 22.77 1.16
CA ASP A 325 -29.39 22.04 0.38
C ASP A 325 -30.35 21.37 1.36
N PRO A 326 -31.51 22.01 1.67
CA PRO A 326 -32.43 21.51 2.69
C PRO A 326 -32.93 20.09 2.42
N GLU A 327 -33.16 19.76 1.14
CA GLU A 327 -33.68 18.43 0.78
C GLU A 327 -32.65 17.33 1.05
N LYS A 328 -31.39 17.59 0.70
CA LYS A 328 -30.30 16.62 0.96
C LYS A 328 -30.03 16.48 2.44
N LEU A 329 -29.95 17.60 3.18
CA LEU A 329 -29.78 17.58 4.62
C LEU A 329 -30.90 16.80 5.32
N GLN A 330 -32.17 17.02 4.91
CA GLN A 330 -33.30 16.31 5.46
C GLN A 330 -33.23 14.80 5.16
N ARG A 331 -32.94 14.43 3.91
CA ARG A 331 -32.77 13.00 3.54
C ARG A 331 -31.68 12.32 4.36
N VAL A 332 -30.51 12.97 4.52
CA VAL A 332 -29.39 12.43 5.31
C VAL A 332 -29.77 12.32 6.78
N LEU A 333 -30.42 13.33 7.33
CA LEU A 333 -30.89 13.31 8.72
C LEU A 333 -31.91 12.18 8.97
N ASP A 334 -32.90 12.03 8.09
CA ASP A 334 -33.91 10.98 8.21
C ASP A 334 -33.30 9.58 8.09
N HIS A 335 -32.36 9.41 7.16
CA HIS A 335 -31.59 8.17 7.02
C HIS A 335 -30.91 7.80 8.35
N TRP A 336 -30.15 8.73 8.94
CA TRP A 336 -29.42 8.46 10.19
C TRP A 336 -30.34 8.37 11.42
N LYS A 337 -31.47 9.07 11.46
CA LYS A 337 -32.48 8.90 12.52
C LYS A 337 -33.12 7.51 12.49
N VAL A 338 -33.36 6.94 11.31
CA VAL A 338 -33.81 5.54 11.18
C VAL A 338 -32.75 4.60 11.72
N ALA A 339 -31.49 4.76 11.30
CA ALA A 339 -30.37 3.98 11.80
C ALA A 339 -30.21 4.10 13.33
N GLN A 340 -30.38 5.31 13.88
CA GLN A 340 -30.30 5.55 15.32
C GLN A 340 -31.45 4.84 16.10
N ARG A 341 -32.67 4.80 15.54
CA ARG A 341 -33.79 4.09 16.16
C ARG A 341 -33.53 2.57 16.16
N GLN A 342 -33.02 2.02 15.10
CA GLN A 342 -32.61 0.62 15.01
C GLN A 342 -31.50 0.30 15.99
N SER A 343 -30.49 1.16 16.09
CA SER A 343 -29.39 1.07 17.05
C SER A 343 -29.86 1.12 18.52
N ARG A 344 -30.83 1.93 18.86
CA ARG A 344 -31.36 1.99 20.25
C ARG A 344 -31.97 0.67 20.72
N GLN A 345 -32.39 -0.21 19.83
CA GLN A 345 -32.89 -1.55 20.14
C GLN A 345 -31.80 -2.62 20.24
N GLY A 346 -30.58 -2.38 19.71
CA GLY A 346 -29.50 -3.36 19.67
C GLY A 346 -28.07 -2.82 19.73
N GLY A 347 -27.86 -1.50 19.69
CA GLY A 347 -26.54 -0.88 19.57
C GLY A 347 -25.91 -1.04 18.17
N VAL A 348 -24.83 -0.32 17.89
CA VAL A 348 -23.98 -0.55 16.71
C VAL A 348 -22.80 -1.41 17.14
N SER A 349 -22.59 -2.54 16.48
CA SER A 349 -21.45 -3.38 16.79
C SER A 349 -20.14 -2.64 16.48
N PHE A 350 -19.06 -2.99 17.19
CA PHE A 350 -17.75 -2.40 16.93
C PHE A 350 -17.32 -2.54 15.46
N LEU A 351 -17.62 -3.67 14.82
CA LEU A 351 -17.29 -3.91 13.41
C LEU A 351 -18.05 -3.00 12.44
N GLU A 352 -19.34 -2.76 12.71
CA GLU A 352 -20.15 -1.82 11.94
C GLU A 352 -19.66 -0.39 12.13
N ALA A 353 -19.33 -0.01 13.36
CA ALA A 353 -18.74 1.28 13.69
C ALA A 353 -17.44 1.52 12.89
N MET A 354 -16.55 0.54 12.86
CA MET A 354 -15.31 0.61 12.10
C MET A 354 -15.53 0.77 10.60
N ARG A 355 -16.52 0.07 10.03
CA ARG A 355 -16.88 0.24 8.61
C ARG A 355 -17.47 1.61 8.32
N LEU A 356 -18.35 2.10 9.21
CA LEU A 356 -18.94 3.43 9.10
C LEU A 356 -17.88 4.53 9.15
N VAL A 357 -16.98 4.49 10.15
CA VAL A 357 -15.92 5.49 10.34
C VAL A 357 -14.89 5.45 9.19
N SER A 358 -14.63 4.27 8.61
CA SER A 358 -13.72 4.14 7.46
C SER A 358 -14.37 4.48 6.11
N GLY A 359 -15.70 4.66 6.05
CA GLY A 359 -16.40 4.93 4.79
C GLY A 359 -16.56 3.73 3.86
N VAL A 360 -16.31 2.51 4.31
CA VAL A 360 -16.40 1.29 3.49
C VAL A 360 -17.86 0.88 3.28
N ARG A 361 -18.30 0.82 2.02
CA ARG A 361 -19.67 0.46 1.63
C ARG A 361 -19.74 -1.00 1.16
N ILE A 362 -19.98 -1.92 2.08
CA ILE A 362 -20.23 -3.32 1.76
C ILE A 362 -21.75 -3.56 1.76
N ALA A 363 -22.28 -4.21 0.72
CA ALA A 363 -23.71 -4.48 0.61
C ALA A 363 -24.17 -5.42 1.74
N GLY A 364 -25.31 -5.10 2.37
CA GLY A 364 -25.88 -5.89 3.46
C GLY A 364 -25.86 -5.21 4.84
N ASP A 365 -25.19 -4.06 4.98
CA ASP A 365 -25.23 -3.29 6.21
C ASP A 365 -26.60 -2.63 6.40
N THR A 366 -27.24 -2.89 7.53
CA THR A 366 -28.52 -2.25 7.93
C THR A 366 -28.36 -0.75 8.19
N THR A 367 -27.13 -0.30 8.46
CA THR A 367 -26.71 1.09 8.65
C THR A 367 -25.91 1.61 7.46
N ALA A 368 -26.34 1.28 6.21
CA ALA A 368 -25.62 1.73 5.01
C ALA A 368 -25.44 3.25 5.00
N LEU A 369 -24.25 3.72 4.60
CA LEU A 369 -23.95 5.13 4.40
C LEU A 369 -24.95 5.76 3.41
N PRO A 370 -25.27 7.06 3.53
CA PRO A 370 -26.15 7.75 2.58
C PRO A 370 -25.74 7.53 1.14
N ALA A 371 -26.67 7.72 0.20
CA ALA A 371 -26.37 7.57 -1.23
C ALA A 371 -25.14 8.41 -1.63
N ALA A 372 -24.39 7.99 -2.66
CA ALA A 372 -23.18 8.67 -3.08
C ALA A 372 -23.37 10.17 -3.39
N GLN A 373 -24.54 10.52 -3.93
CA GLN A 373 -24.94 11.91 -4.23
C GLN A 373 -25.20 12.77 -2.98
N ASP A 374 -25.42 12.16 -1.81
CA ASP A 374 -25.69 12.83 -0.54
C ASP A 374 -24.49 12.70 0.44
N ALA A 375 -23.40 12.08 0.01
CA ALA A 375 -22.24 11.81 0.86
C ALA A 375 -21.58 13.07 1.44
N ASP A 376 -21.60 14.17 0.71
CA ASP A 376 -21.03 15.46 1.13
C ASP A 376 -21.79 16.14 2.29
N TRP A 377 -23.01 15.67 2.59
CA TRP A 377 -23.91 16.26 3.60
C TRP A 377 -23.98 15.44 4.89
N GLY A 378 -23.29 14.30 4.92
CA GLY A 378 -23.19 13.43 6.08
C GLY A 378 -21.74 13.08 6.38
N GLU A 379 -21.40 13.02 7.67
CA GLU A 379 -20.06 12.65 8.11
C GLU A 379 -20.16 11.68 9.27
N VAL A 380 -19.35 10.63 9.25
CA VAL A 380 -19.25 9.69 10.39
C VAL A 380 -17.90 9.89 11.04
N VAL A 381 -17.90 10.21 12.32
CA VAL A 381 -16.69 10.44 13.12
C VAL A 381 -16.62 9.47 14.29
N ALA A 382 -15.41 9.08 14.64
CA ALA A 382 -15.17 8.34 15.87
C ALA A 382 -15.40 9.27 17.07
N GLY A 383 -16.19 8.84 18.03
CA GLY A 383 -16.31 9.51 19.31
C GLY A 383 -15.03 9.39 20.15
N ASP A 384 -14.96 10.10 21.26
CA ASP A 384 -13.71 10.28 22.03
C ASP A 384 -13.01 8.96 22.40
N TRP A 385 -13.76 8.00 22.93
CA TRP A 385 -13.20 6.71 23.30
C TRP A 385 -12.70 5.92 22.08
N LEU A 386 -13.49 5.88 21.00
CA LEU A 386 -13.12 5.16 19.79
C LEU A 386 -11.95 5.84 19.10
N ALA A 387 -11.91 7.17 19.05
CA ALA A 387 -10.83 7.94 18.47
C ALA A 387 -9.50 7.70 19.20
N GLN A 388 -9.48 7.76 20.54
CA GLN A 388 -8.30 7.45 21.35
C GLN A 388 -7.82 6.00 21.15
N THR A 389 -8.76 5.05 21.11
CA THR A 389 -8.44 3.64 20.85
C THR A 389 -7.81 3.46 19.48
N LEU A 390 -8.38 4.08 18.44
CA LEU A 390 -7.85 4.02 17.08
C LEU A 390 -6.48 4.71 16.94
N GLU A 391 -6.27 5.82 17.63
CA GLU A 391 -4.97 6.50 17.66
C GLU A 391 -3.90 5.59 18.26
N THR A 392 -4.19 4.96 19.40
CA THR A 392 -3.29 4.01 20.05
C THR A 392 -2.98 2.82 19.15
N LEU A 393 -3.97 2.29 18.44
CA LEU A 393 -3.79 1.18 17.50
C LEU A 393 -2.99 1.56 16.25
N ARG A 394 -3.13 2.79 15.77
CA ARG A 394 -2.42 3.27 14.56
C ARG A 394 -0.98 3.69 14.81
N LYS A 395 -0.64 4.06 16.04
CA LYS A 395 0.72 4.50 16.43
C LYS A 395 1.29 3.59 17.52
N PRO A 396 1.56 2.31 17.24
CA PRO A 396 2.23 1.42 18.19
C PRO A 396 3.64 1.97 18.46
N GLY A 397 3.93 2.33 19.72
CA GLY A 397 5.24 2.82 20.11
C GLY A 397 5.26 4.17 20.84
N THR A 398 4.14 4.84 21.01
CA THR A 398 4.01 5.88 22.05
C THR A 398 4.09 5.17 23.40
N PRO A 399 5.08 5.46 24.24
CA PRO A 399 5.17 4.82 25.55
C PRO A 399 3.88 5.11 26.32
N SER A 400 3.18 4.06 26.76
CA SER A 400 2.24 4.23 27.86
C SER A 400 3.04 4.80 29.03
N SER A 401 2.47 5.77 29.72
CA SER A 401 3.06 6.48 30.86
C SER A 401 3.42 5.61 32.08
N ASP A 402 3.38 4.29 31.91
CA ASP A 402 3.84 3.35 32.93
C ASP A 402 5.36 3.25 32.93
N GLU A 403 5.98 3.79 33.97
CA GLU A 403 7.41 3.79 34.26
C GLU A 403 8.01 2.40 34.61
N THR A 404 7.29 1.31 34.31
CA THR A 404 7.79 -0.06 34.55
C THR A 404 8.92 -0.42 33.59
N SER A 405 9.99 -1.01 34.16
CA SER A 405 11.18 -1.40 33.41
C SER A 405 10.84 -2.47 32.33
N PRO A 406 11.56 -2.53 31.19
CA PRO A 406 11.31 -3.52 30.12
C PRO A 406 11.31 -4.98 30.62
N THR A 407 12.11 -5.28 31.64
CA THR A 407 12.21 -6.62 32.24
C THR A 407 10.98 -6.96 33.08
N GLU A 408 10.36 -5.98 33.71
CA GLU A 408 9.13 -6.16 34.51
C GLU A 408 7.89 -6.34 33.61
N ARG A 409 7.91 -5.78 32.39
CA ARG A 409 6.81 -5.92 31.42
C ARG A 409 6.71 -7.31 30.80
N ASN A 410 7.85 -8.02 30.60
CA ASN A 410 7.89 -9.34 29.98
C ASN A 410 8.64 -10.35 30.87
N PRO A 411 8.14 -10.64 32.10
CA PRO A 411 8.79 -11.55 33.02
C PRO A 411 8.79 -12.99 32.49
N GLY A 412 9.91 -13.68 32.69
CA GLY A 412 10.10 -15.04 32.17
C GLY A 412 10.68 -15.13 30.76
N LEU A 413 10.79 -14.01 30.03
CA LEU A 413 11.45 -13.96 28.72
C LEU A 413 12.98 -13.90 28.90
N GLN A 414 13.70 -14.91 28.43
CA GLN A 414 15.17 -14.97 28.51
C GLN A 414 15.82 -14.24 27.30
N ALA A 415 15.34 -13.02 27.01
CA ALA A 415 15.90 -12.15 26.00
C ALA A 415 15.43 -10.71 26.20
N ARG A 416 16.22 -9.75 25.73
CA ARG A 416 15.82 -8.36 25.67
C ARG A 416 15.19 -8.07 24.31
N LEU A 417 13.95 -7.57 24.31
CA LEU A 417 13.28 -7.12 23.11
C LEU A 417 13.89 -5.81 22.60
N ARG A 418 13.92 -5.61 21.31
CA ARG A 418 14.22 -4.31 20.70
C ARG A 418 13.02 -3.37 20.86
N PRO A 419 13.21 -2.03 20.86
CA PRO A 419 12.11 -1.08 21.09
C PRO A 419 10.89 -1.32 20.18
N TYR A 420 11.11 -1.60 18.91
CA TYR A 420 10.00 -1.89 17.98
C TYR A 420 9.32 -3.24 18.31
N GLN A 421 10.03 -4.23 18.84
CA GLN A 421 9.45 -5.51 19.25
C GLN A 421 8.58 -5.32 20.51
N GLU A 422 9.04 -4.51 21.47
CA GLU A 422 8.25 -4.14 22.64
C GLU A 422 6.94 -3.46 22.23
N ALA A 423 7.01 -2.46 21.33
CA ALA A 423 5.85 -1.81 20.76
C ALA A 423 4.90 -2.80 20.05
N GLY A 424 5.44 -3.79 19.35
CA GLY A 424 4.66 -4.84 18.72
C GLY A 424 3.98 -5.76 19.72
N VAL A 425 4.65 -6.13 20.81
CA VAL A 425 4.08 -6.93 21.90
C VAL A 425 2.95 -6.18 22.59
N ASP A 426 3.13 -4.88 22.87
CA ASP A 426 2.12 -4.04 23.51
C ASP A 426 0.88 -3.87 22.61
N TRP A 427 1.09 -3.70 21.29
CA TRP A 427 0.02 -3.65 20.32
C TRP A 427 -0.75 -4.99 20.20
N LEU A 428 -0.05 -6.12 20.17
CA LEU A 428 -0.67 -7.45 20.16
C LEU A 428 -1.45 -7.69 21.47
N TRP A 429 -0.91 -7.28 22.60
CA TRP A 429 -1.53 -7.39 23.91
C TRP A 429 -2.81 -6.56 24.00
N LEU A 430 -2.78 -5.32 23.47
CA LEU A 430 -3.96 -4.45 23.44
C LEU A 430 -5.08 -5.06 22.59
N LEU A 431 -4.78 -5.53 21.38
CA LEU A 431 -5.77 -6.16 20.51
C LEU A 431 -6.35 -7.46 21.11
N GLN A 432 -5.48 -8.29 21.72
CA GLN A 432 -5.90 -9.50 22.42
C GLN A 432 -6.84 -9.16 23.59
N GLY A 433 -6.51 -8.14 24.40
CA GLY A 433 -7.35 -7.66 25.51
C GLY A 433 -8.70 -7.10 25.04
N LEU A 434 -8.77 -6.59 23.82
CA LEU A 434 -10.01 -6.13 23.18
C LEU A 434 -10.79 -7.28 22.49
N GLY A 435 -10.25 -8.51 22.50
CA GLY A 435 -10.85 -9.66 21.80
C GLY A 435 -10.80 -9.53 20.28
N MET A 436 -9.89 -8.72 19.75
CA MET A 436 -9.72 -8.46 18.32
C MET A 436 -8.56 -9.26 17.75
N GLY A 437 -8.68 -9.64 16.49
CA GLY A 437 -7.62 -10.31 15.76
C GLY A 437 -6.55 -9.33 15.26
N ALA A 438 -5.29 -9.78 15.26
CA ALA A 438 -4.12 -9.00 14.86
C ALA A 438 -3.34 -9.71 13.73
N CYS A 439 -2.95 -8.96 12.70
CA CYS A 439 -2.03 -9.41 11.67
C CYS A 439 -0.65 -8.79 11.88
N LEU A 440 0.32 -9.57 12.36
CA LEU A 440 1.70 -9.14 12.47
C LEU A 440 2.42 -9.48 11.15
N ALA A 441 2.51 -8.47 10.29
CA ALA A 441 3.01 -8.56 8.92
C ALA A 441 4.45 -8.02 8.76
N ASP A 442 5.21 -7.97 9.85
CA ASP A 442 6.62 -7.58 9.85
C ASP A 442 7.42 -8.41 8.84
N ASP A 443 8.41 -7.79 8.21
CA ASP A 443 9.35 -8.49 7.35
C ASP A 443 9.96 -9.70 8.02
N MET A 444 10.31 -10.71 7.24
CA MET A 444 10.95 -11.92 7.75
C MET A 444 12.28 -11.58 8.44
N GLY A 445 12.47 -12.13 9.65
CA GLY A 445 13.66 -11.90 10.45
C GLY A 445 13.57 -10.72 11.41
N LEU A 446 12.48 -9.98 11.48
CA LEU A 446 12.22 -8.95 12.50
C LEU A 446 11.79 -9.53 13.85
N GLY A 447 11.75 -10.85 14.01
CA GLY A 447 11.48 -11.50 15.30
C GLY A 447 9.98 -11.57 15.62
N LYS A 448 9.13 -11.92 14.65
CA LYS A 448 7.70 -12.20 14.90
C LYS A 448 7.50 -13.27 15.98
N THR A 449 8.30 -14.34 15.95
CA THR A 449 8.23 -15.46 16.91
C THR A 449 8.44 -15.00 18.35
N ILE A 450 9.50 -14.21 18.64
CA ILE A 450 9.78 -13.75 20.00
C ILE A 450 8.71 -12.78 20.52
N GLN A 451 8.09 -11.98 19.64
CA GLN A 451 6.98 -11.12 20.02
C GLN A 451 5.77 -11.95 20.47
N VAL A 452 5.43 -13.01 19.74
CA VAL A 452 4.34 -13.93 20.13
C VAL A 452 4.68 -14.68 21.41
N ILE A 453 5.91 -15.15 21.57
CA ILE A 453 6.37 -15.81 22.81
C ILE A 453 6.18 -14.86 24.00
N ALA A 454 6.53 -13.58 23.88
CA ALA A 454 6.33 -12.59 24.93
C ALA A 454 4.85 -12.40 25.28
N VAL A 455 3.95 -12.39 24.28
CA VAL A 455 2.48 -12.34 24.51
C VAL A 455 2.00 -13.58 25.25
N LEU A 456 2.50 -14.78 24.89
CA LEU A 456 2.14 -16.03 25.54
C LEU A 456 2.59 -16.07 27.01
N LEU A 457 3.78 -15.54 27.32
CA LEU A 457 4.26 -15.40 28.70
C LEU A 457 3.39 -14.41 29.52
N ARG A 458 2.97 -13.30 28.92
CA ARG A 458 2.01 -12.37 29.56
C ARG A 458 0.68 -13.06 29.86
N LEU A 459 0.18 -13.88 28.93
CA LEU A 459 -1.04 -14.68 29.12
C LEU A 459 -0.88 -15.70 30.24
N GLN A 460 0.22 -16.46 30.29
CA GLN A 460 0.51 -17.43 31.36
C GLN A 460 0.50 -16.75 32.73
N ARG A 461 1.10 -15.55 32.83
CA ARG A 461 1.14 -14.82 34.10
C ARG A 461 -0.26 -14.32 34.51
N ALA A 462 -1.06 -13.83 33.53
CA ALA A 462 -2.43 -13.39 33.81
C ALA A 462 -3.31 -14.54 34.34
N THR A 463 -3.02 -15.79 34.00
CA THR A 463 -3.73 -16.97 34.54
C THR A 463 -3.28 -17.36 35.94
N THR A 464 -2.04 -17.05 36.33
CA THR A 464 -1.46 -17.53 37.62
C THR A 464 -1.59 -16.53 38.77
N GLN A 465 -1.90 -15.27 38.51
CA GLN A 465 -2.07 -14.26 39.55
C GLN A 465 -3.53 -14.19 40.07
N GLU A 466 -3.81 -14.88 41.16
CA GLU A 466 -4.98 -14.63 42.01
C GLU A 466 -4.79 -13.26 42.71
N GLY A 467 -5.40 -12.19 42.20
CA GLY A 467 -5.36 -10.88 42.86
C GLY A 467 -5.16 -9.65 41.98
N GLY A 468 -5.18 -9.81 40.67
CA GLY A 468 -5.12 -8.69 39.70
C GLY A 468 -6.38 -7.82 39.70
N ASP A 469 -6.24 -6.54 39.31
CA ASP A 469 -7.30 -5.54 39.14
C ASP A 469 -8.59 -6.19 38.60
N PRO A 470 -9.74 -6.07 39.32
CA PRO A 470 -11.02 -6.60 38.86
C PRO A 470 -11.44 -6.15 37.45
N ARG A 471 -10.80 -5.08 36.94
CA ARG A 471 -11.02 -4.54 35.57
C ARG A 471 -10.29 -5.33 34.49
N SER A 472 -9.30 -6.17 34.85
CA SER A 472 -8.52 -7.03 33.93
C SER A 472 -8.89 -8.51 34.05
N ARG A 473 -10.01 -8.87 34.68
CA ARG A 473 -10.51 -10.26 34.72
C ARG A 473 -10.94 -10.78 33.36
N VAL A 474 -9.95 -11.04 32.51
CA VAL A 474 -10.11 -12.06 31.47
C VAL A 474 -9.88 -13.40 32.18
N GLN A 475 -10.96 -14.05 32.60
CA GLN A 475 -10.91 -15.40 33.15
C GLN A 475 -10.37 -16.31 32.02
N VAL A 476 -9.11 -16.75 32.17
CA VAL A 476 -8.37 -17.43 31.11
C VAL A 476 -8.35 -18.91 31.44
N ASP A 477 -9.39 -19.61 31.03
CA ASP A 477 -9.47 -21.05 31.15
C ASP A 477 -9.06 -21.70 29.80
N GLY A 478 -7.89 -22.30 29.74
CA GLY A 478 -7.43 -23.15 28.63
C GLY A 478 -6.13 -22.71 27.98
N PRO A 479 -5.48 -23.63 27.23
CA PRO A 479 -4.24 -23.36 26.51
C PRO A 479 -4.46 -22.49 25.28
N SER A 480 -3.38 -21.91 24.75
CA SER A 480 -3.30 -21.30 23.44
C SER A 480 -2.99 -22.35 22.37
N LEU A 481 -3.37 -22.08 21.11
CA LEU A 481 -3.09 -22.95 19.96
C LEU A 481 -2.23 -22.22 18.93
N LEU A 482 -1.09 -22.80 18.58
CA LEU A 482 -0.25 -22.36 17.47
C LEU A 482 -0.33 -23.35 16.32
N ILE A 483 -0.66 -22.86 15.13
CA ILE A 483 -0.70 -23.64 13.89
C ILE A 483 0.40 -23.11 12.98
N ALA A 484 1.35 -24.00 12.61
CA ALA A 484 2.47 -23.65 11.77
C ALA A 484 2.71 -24.71 10.67
N PRO A 485 3.43 -24.38 9.59
CA PRO A 485 3.95 -25.40 8.68
C PRO A 485 4.82 -26.41 9.41
N ALA A 486 4.78 -27.68 8.98
CA ALA A 486 5.52 -28.78 9.65
C ALA A 486 7.03 -28.49 9.76
N SER A 487 7.59 -27.79 8.80
CA SER A 487 9.00 -27.37 8.77
C SER A 487 9.38 -26.36 9.87
N LEU A 488 8.41 -25.64 10.44
CA LEU A 488 8.65 -24.63 11.47
C LEU A 488 8.47 -25.13 12.91
N ILE A 489 7.89 -26.33 13.11
CA ILE A 489 7.66 -26.91 14.45
C ILE A 489 8.96 -26.99 15.25
N ALA A 490 10.03 -27.52 14.64
CA ALA A 490 11.33 -27.63 15.31
C ALA A 490 11.95 -26.25 15.62
N ASN A 491 11.72 -25.27 14.76
CA ASN A 491 12.18 -23.88 15.01
C ASN A 491 11.43 -23.27 16.20
N TRP A 492 10.11 -23.38 16.24
CA TRP A 492 9.30 -22.93 17.39
C TRP A 492 9.73 -23.59 18.68
N LYS A 493 9.95 -24.91 18.66
CA LYS A 493 10.46 -25.65 19.81
C LYS A 493 11.79 -25.10 20.33
N GLY A 494 12.75 -24.87 19.42
CA GLY A 494 14.06 -24.34 19.78
C GLY A 494 14.00 -22.90 20.30
N GLU A 495 13.17 -22.04 19.71
CA GLU A 495 12.99 -20.66 20.16
C GLU A 495 12.28 -20.60 21.52
N ILE A 496 11.27 -21.42 21.77
CA ILE A 496 10.59 -21.48 23.07
C ILE A 496 11.55 -21.99 24.15
N GLN A 497 12.31 -23.08 23.90
CA GLN A 497 13.30 -23.61 24.83
C GLN A 497 14.37 -22.56 25.17
N ARG A 498 14.75 -21.73 24.21
CA ARG A 498 15.76 -20.67 24.37
C ARG A 498 15.23 -19.45 25.08
N PHE A 499 14.03 -18.97 24.75
CA PHE A 499 13.53 -17.67 25.20
C PHE A 499 12.47 -17.76 26.29
N ALA A 500 11.76 -18.88 26.40
CA ALA A 500 10.68 -19.08 27.36
C ALA A 500 10.63 -20.52 27.89
N PRO A 501 11.70 -21.02 28.56
CA PRO A 501 11.78 -22.41 29.03
C PRO A 501 10.72 -22.75 30.09
N GLY A 502 10.11 -21.76 30.71
CA GLY A 502 9.01 -21.93 31.68
C GLY A 502 7.63 -22.15 31.05
N LEU A 503 7.50 -22.02 29.73
CA LEU A 503 6.23 -22.24 29.03
C LEU A 503 5.99 -23.75 28.81
N ARG A 504 4.85 -24.26 29.28
CA ARG A 504 4.47 -25.69 29.14
C ARG A 504 3.85 -25.91 27.78
N VAL A 505 4.53 -26.66 26.93
CA VAL A 505 4.16 -26.81 25.51
C VAL A 505 3.89 -28.27 25.14
N ALA A 506 2.74 -28.55 24.58
CA ALA A 506 2.39 -29.84 24.00
C ALA A 506 2.43 -29.80 22.47
N PHE A 507 2.89 -30.88 21.83
CA PHE A 507 3.00 -30.97 20.38
C PHE A 507 1.99 -32.00 19.84
N ALA A 508 1.00 -31.53 19.11
CA ALA A 508 0.03 -32.37 18.43
C ALA A 508 0.50 -32.69 16.99
N HIS A 509 1.68 -33.35 16.86
CA HIS A 509 2.28 -33.71 15.58
C HIS A 509 3.08 -35.02 15.66
N PRO A 510 3.02 -35.91 14.61
CA PRO A 510 3.70 -37.23 14.62
C PRO A 510 5.22 -37.16 14.74
N SER A 511 5.88 -36.07 14.37
CA SER A 511 7.35 -35.92 14.46
C SER A 511 7.86 -35.67 15.87
N GLU A 512 6.99 -35.43 16.82
CA GLU A 512 7.33 -35.14 18.21
C GLU A 512 6.69 -36.23 19.13
N PRO A 513 7.23 -37.45 19.14
CA PRO A 513 6.75 -38.51 20.04
C PRO A 513 7.23 -38.22 21.45
N GLY A 514 6.34 -37.91 22.36
CA GLY A 514 6.60 -37.74 23.78
C GLY A 514 5.70 -38.62 24.65
N PRO A 515 5.98 -38.75 25.96
CA PRO A 515 5.14 -39.54 26.90
C PRO A 515 3.70 -38.99 26.97
N SER A 516 3.47 -37.76 26.59
CA SER A 516 2.17 -37.10 26.45
C SER A 516 1.76 -36.96 25.00
N SER A 517 2.04 -37.96 24.13
CA SER A 517 1.63 -37.85 22.74
C SER A 517 0.09 -37.84 22.64
N TRP A 518 -0.44 -36.90 21.88
CA TRP A 518 -1.87 -36.76 21.61
C TRP A 518 -2.55 -38.07 21.12
N ARG A 519 -1.77 -39.05 20.67
CA ARG A 519 -2.21 -40.39 20.27
C ARG A 519 -2.37 -41.33 21.43
N GLN A 520 -1.72 -41.10 22.56
CA GLN A 520 -1.73 -41.94 23.75
C GLN A 520 -2.67 -41.43 24.82
N ALA A 521 -3.02 -40.15 24.79
CA ALA A 521 -3.99 -39.58 25.69
C ALA A 521 -5.38 -40.18 25.44
N LYS A 522 -6.01 -40.65 26.50
CA LYS A 522 -7.37 -41.25 26.41
C LYS A 522 -8.42 -40.21 26.06
N THR A 523 -8.22 -38.97 26.47
CA THR A 523 -9.10 -37.86 26.20
C THR A 523 -8.29 -36.62 25.78
N SER A 524 -8.94 -35.70 25.03
CA SER A 524 -8.33 -34.41 24.73
C SER A 524 -8.04 -33.59 25.98
N GLU A 525 -8.76 -33.78 27.06
CA GLU A 525 -8.62 -33.09 28.35
C GLU A 525 -7.31 -33.48 29.01
N GLU A 526 -7.01 -34.78 29.08
CA GLU A 526 -5.75 -35.32 29.61
C GLU A 526 -4.54 -34.78 28.84
N PHE A 527 -4.65 -34.66 27.51
CA PHE A 527 -3.57 -34.06 26.70
C PHE A 527 -3.35 -32.59 26.97
N LEU A 528 -4.42 -31.81 27.25
CA LEU A 528 -4.41 -30.36 27.43
C LEU A 528 -4.14 -29.94 28.87
N ASP A 529 -4.27 -30.87 29.83
CA ASP A 529 -4.14 -30.54 31.23
C ASP A 529 -2.77 -29.96 31.57
N GLY A 530 -2.79 -28.82 32.26
CA GLY A 530 -1.59 -28.12 32.64
C GLY A 530 -0.75 -27.53 31.51
N GLN A 531 -1.23 -27.53 30.27
CA GLN A 531 -0.49 -26.93 29.14
C GLN A 531 -0.84 -25.46 28.96
N ASP A 532 0.17 -24.65 28.59
CA ASP A 532 -0.01 -23.23 28.25
C ASP A 532 -0.18 -23.04 26.73
N LEU A 533 0.48 -23.92 25.95
CA LEU A 533 0.50 -23.83 24.50
C LEU A 533 0.43 -25.22 23.85
N VAL A 534 -0.38 -25.34 22.84
CA VAL A 534 -0.40 -26.51 21.92
C VAL A 534 0.13 -26.07 20.57
N ILE A 535 1.07 -26.82 20.00
CA ILE A 535 1.63 -26.58 18.66
C ILE A 535 1.22 -27.73 17.73
N THR A 536 0.68 -27.37 16.55
CA THR A 536 0.27 -28.33 15.53
C THR A 536 0.51 -27.78 14.11
N THR A 537 0.18 -28.59 13.10
CA THR A 537 0.23 -28.17 11.70
C THR A 537 -1.16 -27.92 11.12
N TYR A 538 -1.21 -27.15 10.02
CA TYR A 538 -2.45 -26.91 9.28
C TYR A 538 -3.18 -28.21 8.89
N GLY A 539 -2.43 -29.22 8.43
CA GLY A 539 -3.01 -30.51 8.06
C GLY A 539 -3.52 -31.32 9.25
N GLN A 540 -2.88 -31.23 10.43
CA GLN A 540 -3.36 -31.92 11.64
C GLN A 540 -4.55 -31.19 12.26
N ALA A 541 -4.52 -29.89 12.32
CA ALA A 541 -5.64 -29.07 12.82
C ALA A 541 -6.93 -29.30 12.02
N ALA A 542 -6.81 -29.58 10.72
CA ALA A 542 -7.96 -29.92 9.88
C ALA A 542 -8.50 -31.36 10.08
N ARG A 543 -7.72 -32.27 10.73
CA ARG A 543 -8.09 -33.68 10.94
C ARG A 543 -8.54 -33.98 12.37
N LEU A 544 -8.11 -33.16 13.33
CA LEU A 544 -8.35 -33.40 14.75
C LEU A 544 -9.63 -32.67 15.20
N GLU A 545 -10.77 -33.41 15.12
CA GLU A 545 -12.10 -32.84 15.41
C GLU A 545 -12.20 -32.21 16.81
N TRP A 546 -11.52 -32.76 17.82
CA TRP A 546 -11.55 -32.24 19.18
C TRP A 546 -11.03 -30.80 19.28
N MET A 547 -10.19 -30.36 18.33
CA MET A 547 -9.71 -28.96 18.32
C MET A 547 -10.83 -27.94 18.04
N THR A 548 -11.89 -28.37 17.37
CA THR A 548 -13.05 -27.51 17.04
C THR A 548 -14.03 -27.35 18.20
N THR A 549 -14.03 -28.31 19.15
CA THR A 549 -14.93 -28.31 20.31
C THR A 549 -14.41 -27.43 21.46
N LYS A 550 -13.11 -27.17 21.51
CA LYS A 550 -12.47 -26.34 22.54
C LYS A 550 -12.48 -24.86 22.16
N ILE A 551 -12.54 -24.01 23.17
CA ILE A 551 -12.32 -22.56 23.03
C ILE A 551 -10.87 -22.29 23.45
N TRP A 552 -10.06 -21.86 22.49
CA TRP A 552 -8.67 -21.53 22.71
C TRP A 552 -8.53 -20.13 23.30
N ASN A 553 -7.57 -19.94 24.18
CA ASN A 553 -7.30 -18.62 24.72
C ASN A 553 -6.78 -17.66 23.65
N LEU A 554 -5.74 -18.11 22.94
CA LEU A 554 -5.18 -17.42 21.77
C LEU A 554 -4.95 -18.42 20.65
N LEU A 555 -5.38 -18.10 19.42
CA LEU A 555 -5.12 -18.89 18.23
C LEU A 555 -4.11 -18.13 17.35
N VAL A 556 -2.94 -18.70 17.18
CA VAL A 556 -1.87 -18.13 16.38
C VAL A 556 -1.68 -18.94 15.11
N LEU A 557 -1.69 -18.28 13.95
CA LEU A 557 -1.29 -18.87 12.68
C LEU A 557 0.09 -18.35 12.27
N ASP A 558 1.05 -19.22 12.08
CA ASP A 558 2.33 -18.86 11.48
C ASP A 558 2.31 -19.17 9.98
N GLU A 559 2.92 -18.30 9.17
CA GLU A 559 2.83 -18.30 7.71
C GLU A 559 1.36 -18.34 7.24
N ALA A 560 0.60 -17.34 7.68
CA ALA A 560 -0.86 -17.27 7.48
C ALA A 560 -1.30 -17.24 6.00
N GLN A 561 -0.38 -17.06 5.05
CA GLN A 561 -0.65 -17.27 3.63
C GLN A 561 -1.15 -18.72 3.32
N ALA A 562 -0.96 -19.66 4.24
CA ALA A 562 -1.52 -21.01 4.14
C ALA A 562 -3.07 -21.04 4.09
N ILE A 563 -3.73 -19.99 4.58
CA ILE A 563 -5.20 -19.83 4.56
C ILE A 563 -5.70 -18.78 3.55
N LYS A 564 -4.88 -18.35 2.61
CA LYS A 564 -5.24 -17.31 1.63
C LYS A 564 -6.40 -17.70 0.69
N ASN A 565 -6.54 -18.99 0.40
CA ASN A 565 -7.63 -19.50 -0.43
C ASN A 565 -8.83 -19.89 0.44
N ALA A 566 -9.85 -19.02 0.48
CA ALA A 566 -11.06 -19.20 1.27
C ALA A 566 -11.84 -20.49 0.94
N GLY A 567 -11.77 -20.97 -0.30
CA GLY A 567 -12.46 -22.18 -0.76
C GLY A 567 -11.77 -23.50 -0.40
N SER A 568 -10.54 -23.47 0.11
CA SER A 568 -9.84 -24.70 0.44
C SER A 568 -10.40 -25.37 1.72
N LYS A 569 -10.45 -26.70 1.73
CA LYS A 569 -10.89 -27.47 2.90
C LYS A 569 -10.06 -27.15 4.15
N GLN A 570 -8.76 -26.93 3.97
CA GLN A 570 -7.85 -26.53 5.05
C GLN A 570 -8.24 -25.19 5.66
N THR A 571 -8.48 -24.18 4.83
CA THR A 571 -8.88 -22.83 5.29
C THR A 571 -10.20 -22.88 6.05
N GLN A 572 -11.19 -23.63 5.52
CA GLN A 572 -12.49 -23.77 6.17
C GLN A 572 -12.35 -24.44 7.54
N ALA A 573 -11.57 -25.51 7.66
CA ALA A 573 -11.33 -26.18 8.92
C ALA A 573 -10.65 -25.27 9.98
N ILE A 574 -9.69 -24.42 9.55
CA ILE A 574 -9.02 -23.49 10.46
C ILE A 574 -9.97 -22.38 10.93
N LYS A 575 -10.83 -21.87 10.05
CA LYS A 575 -11.78 -20.79 10.38
C LYS A 575 -12.86 -21.22 11.37
N VAL A 576 -13.19 -22.51 11.45
CA VAL A 576 -14.17 -23.04 12.41
C VAL A 576 -13.63 -23.10 13.84
N LEU A 577 -12.31 -23.08 14.03
CA LEU A 577 -11.69 -23.08 15.36
C LEU A 577 -12.13 -21.88 16.19
N ARG A 578 -12.53 -22.14 17.43
CA ARG A 578 -13.02 -21.10 18.35
C ARG A 578 -11.88 -20.59 19.21
N ALA A 579 -11.69 -19.27 19.26
CA ALA A 579 -10.69 -18.65 20.11
C ALA A 579 -11.19 -17.29 20.58
N ARG A 580 -10.69 -16.83 21.73
CA ARG A 580 -10.99 -15.50 22.28
C ARG A 580 -10.31 -14.39 21.49
N ALA A 581 -9.06 -14.63 21.10
CA ALA A 581 -8.32 -13.73 20.21
C ALA A 581 -7.54 -14.55 19.16
N ARG A 582 -7.17 -13.90 18.07
CA ARG A 582 -6.50 -14.51 16.93
C ARG A 582 -5.34 -13.67 16.47
N ILE A 583 -4.22 -14.29 16.16
CA ILE A 583 -3.04 -13.65 15.59
C ILE A 583 -2.67 -14.38 14.30
N ALA A 584 -2.43 -13.64 13.25
CA ALA A 584 -1.85 -14.12 12.00
C ALA A 584 -0.44 -13.54 11.83
N LEU A 585 0.55 -14.42 11.63
CA LEU A 585 1.91 -14.04 11.32
C LEU A 585 2.14 -14.29 9.83
N THR A 586 2.60 -13.28 9.12
CA THR A 586 2.95 -13.39 7.70
C THR A 586 4.03 -12.37 7.35
N GLY A 587 4.85 -12.63 6.33
CA GLY A 587 5.73 -11.61 5.75
C GLY A 587 5.06 -10.87 4.58
N THR A 588 3.95 -11.44 4.06
CA THR A 588 3.24 -10.94 2.88
C THR A 588 1.74 -11.07 3.11
N PRO A 589 1.07 -10.06 3.66
CA PRO A 589 -0.36 -10.13 3.97
C PRO A 589 -1.24 -10.20 2.70
N VAL A 590 -0.76 -9.70 1.59
CA VAL A 590 -1.38 -9.81 0.25
C VAL A 590 -0.28 -10.13 -0.76
N GLU A 591 -0.39 -11.26 -1.44
CA GLU A 591 0.57 -11.65 -2.47
C GLU A 591 0.05 -11.37 -3.88
N ASN A 592 -1.21 -11.72 -4.16
CA ASN A 592 -1.73 -11.74 -5.51
C ASN A 592 -3.11 -11.11 -5.69
N ARG A 593 -4.01 -11.15 -4.71
CA ARG A 593 -5.40 -10.69 -4.85
C ARG A 593 -5.97 -10.14 -3.54
N LEU A 594 -6.85 -9.14 -3.63
CA LEU A 594 -7.61 -8.65 -2.46
C LEU A 594 -8.45 -9.72 -1.77
N GLY A 595 -8.85 -10.77 -2.48
CA GLY A 595 -9.52 -11.93 -1.87
C GLY A 595 -8.65 -12.68 -0.85
N GLU A 596 -7.32 -12.60 -0.96
CA GLU A 596 -6.39 -13.17 0.04
C GLU A 596 -6.44 -12.38 1.35
N LEU A 597 -6.50 -11.03 1.25
CA LEU A 597 -6.72 -10.14 2.39
C LEU A 597 -8.04 -10.48 3.08
N TRP A 598 -9.12 -10.63 2.30
CA TRP A 598 -10.41 -11.03 2.85
C TRP A 598 -10.30 -12.31 3.65
N SER A 599 -9.62 -13.34 3.14
CA SER A 599 -9.52 -14.62 3.82
C SER A 599 -8.79 -14.54 5.15
N ILE A 600 -7.71 -13.77 5.24
CA ILE A 600 -6.95 -13.54 6.48
C ILE A 600 -7.80 -12.73 7.47
N PHE A 601 -8.46 -11.66 7.01
CA PHE A 601 -9.27 -10.81 7.89
C PHE A 601 -10.57 -11.48 8.34
N ASP A 602 -11.15 -12.36 7.54
CA ASP A 602 -12.29 -13.19 7.93
C ASP A 602 -11.90 -14.23 8.99
N PHE A 603 -10.65 -14.70 8.99
CA PHE A 603 -10.10 -15.47 10.09
C PHE A 603 -9.89 -14.60 11.34
N LEU A 604 -9.26 -13.43 11.22
CA LEU A 604 -8.89 -12.57 12.35
C LEU A 604 -10.12 -11.93 13.01
N ASN A 605 -10.91 -11.24 12.21
CA ASN A 605 -12.06 -10.44 12.62
C ASN A 605 -13.27 -10.79 11.73
N PRO A 606 -13.95 -11.93 11.99
CA PRO A 606 -15.05 -12.38 11.16
C PRO A 606 -16.12 -11.29 11.00
N GLY A 607 -16.47 -10.99 9.75
CA GLY A 607 -17.47 -9.98 9.42
C GLY A 607 -16.92 -8.56 9.21
N LEU A 608 -15.65 -8.25 9.55
CA LEU A 608 -15.07 -6.90 9.34
C LEU A 608 -15.13 -6.48 7.86
N LEU A 609 -14.83 -7.39 6.94
CA LEU A 609 -14.88 -7.16 5.49
C LEU A 609 -16.17 -7.72 4.84
N GLY A 610 -17.21 -7.99 5.62
CA GLY A 610 -18.45 -8.59 5.13
C GLY A 610 -18.28 -9.99 4.56
N LYS A 611 -19.29 -10.49 3.82
CA LYS A 611 -19.23 -11.79 3.16
C LYS A 611 -18.34 -11.75 1.92
N LEU A 612 -17.74 -12.90 1.55
CA LEU A 612 -16.86 -13.01 0.38
C LEU A 612 -17.49 -12.46 -0.92
N THR A 613 -18.77 -12.75 -1.14
CA THR A 613 -19.51 -12.28 -2.32
C THR A 613 -19.74 -10.77 -2.31
N GLU A 614 -19.95 -10.19 -1.14
CA GLU A 614 -20.15 -8.74 -0.96
C GLU A 614 -18.84 -7.99 -1.14
N PHE A 615 -17.78 -8.50 -0.51
CA PHE A 615 -16.43 -7.96 -0.68
C PHE A 615 -15.96 -8.05 -2.14
N GLY A 616 -16.21 -9.17 -2.82
CA GLY A 616 -15.89 -9.32 -4.24
C GLY A 616 -16.61 -8.31 -5.14
N ARG A 617 -17.89 -7.98 -4.84
CA ARG A 617 -18.63 -6.92 -5.55
C ARG A 617 -18.08 -5.51 -5.24
N TYR A 618 -17.66 -5.29 -4.00
CA TYR A 618 -17.04 -4.03 -3.60
C TYR A 618 -15.71 -3.81 -4.33
N VAL A 619 -14.83 -4.82 -4.38
CA VAL A 619 -13.55 -4.78 -5.10
C VAL A 619 -13.76 -4.52 -6.59
N LYS A 620 -14.67 -5.24 -7.25
CA LYS A 620 -14.98 -5.02 -8.69
C LYS A 620 -15.46 -3.60 -8.99
N ARG A 621 -16.21 -2.98 -8.07
CA ARG A 621 -16.61 -1.58 -8.21
C ARG A 621 -15.42 -0.62 -8.12
N LEU A 622 -14.50 -0.89 -7.19
CA LEU A 622 -13.29 -0.08 -7.05
C LEU A 622 -12.40 -0.17 -8.29
N GLU A 623 -12.18 -1.40 -8.79
CA GLU A 623 -11.34 -1.65 -9.96
C GLU A 623 -11.94 -1.09 -11.26
N GLY A 624 -13.26 -1.00 -11.35
CA GLY A 624 -13.98 -0.46 -12.51
C GLY A 624 -14.15 1.07 -12.49
N ALA A 625 -13.68 1.77 -11.47
CA ALA A 625 -13.70 3.22 -11.41
C ALA A 625 -12.53 3.82 -12.20
N GLU A 626 -12.74 4.98 -12.85
CA GLU A 626 -11.66 5.70 -13.57
C GLU A 626 -10.46 6.00 -12.69
N THR A 627 -10.69 6.27 -11.40
CA THR A 627 -9.66 6.46 -10.36
C THR A 627 -10.02 5.60 -9.15
N PRO A 628 -9.42 4.39 -9.00
CA PRO A 628 -9.69 3.53 -7.85
C PRO A 628 -9.26 4.16 -6.53
N ASP A 629 -10.19 4.32 -5.59
CA ASP A 629 -9.91 4.83 -4.24
C ASP A 629 -9.92 3.69 -3.21
N PHE A 630 -8.75 3.29 -2.76
CA PHE A 630 -8.55 2.27 -1.73
C PHE A 630 -8.40 2.84 -0.31
N ALA A 631 -8.46 4.16 -0.12
CA ALA A 631 -8.28 4.79 1.19
C ALA A 631 -9.28 4.29 2.25
N PRO A 632 -10.57 4.11 1.96
CA PRO A 632 -11.52 3.56 2.93
C PRO A 632 -11.13 2.16 3.42
N LEU A 633 -10.72 1.29 2.50
CA LEU A 633 -10.31 -0.08 2.83
C LEU A 633 -9.02 -0.09 3.67
N ARG A 634 -8.06 0.76 3.33
CA ARG A 634 -6.83 0.94 4.13
C ARG A 634 -7.16 1.40 5.54
N GLN A 635 -8.00 2.40 5.69
CA GLN A 635 -8.41 2.91 7.01
C GLN A 635 -9.08 1.82 7.85
N LEU A 636 -9.85 0.94 7.24
CA LEU A 636 -10.53 -0.16 7.91
C LEU A 636 -9.58 -1.22 8.43
N VAL A 637 -8.54 -1.60 7.66
CA VAL A 637 -7.65 -2.71 7.98
C VAL A 637 -6.41 -2.31 8.79
N THR A 638 -5.94 -1.06 8.64
CA THR A 638 -4.70 -0.56 9.28
C THR A 638 -4.65 -0.77 10.80
N PRO A 639 -5.73 -0.56 11.59
CA PRO A 639 -5.68 -0.78 13.03
C PRO A 639 -5.33 -2.21 13.46
N TYR A 640 -5.54 -3.19 12.58
CA TYR A 640 -5.34 -4.62 12.84
C TYR A 640 -4.14 -5.21 12.13
N LEU A 641 -3.38 -4.39 11.39
CA LEU A 641 -2.25 -4.81 10.59
C LEU A 641 -1.02 -4.00 10.98
N LEU A 642 0.00 -4.68 11.53
CA LEU A 642 1.29 -4.07 11.83
C LEU A 642 2.33 -4.62 10.85
N ARG A 643 2.86 -3.74 9.99
CA ARG A 643 3.90 -4.06 9.01
C ARG A 643 5.08 -3.12 9.17
N ARG A 644 6.25 -3.68 9.42
CA ARG A 644 7.51 -2.95 9.50
C ARG A 644 8.51 -3.57 8.53
N LEU A 645 9.28 -2.71 7.88
CA LEU A 645 10.24 -3.10 6.86
C LEU A 645 11.65 -3.13 7.45
N LYS A 646 12.46 -4.09 7.04
CA LYS A 646 13.88 -4.18 7.44
C LYS A 646 14.73 -3.02 6.89
N THR A 647 14.30 -2.46 5.77
CA THR A 647 14.98 -1.34 5.10
C THR A 647 14.79 -0.01 5.83
N ASP A 648 13.87 0.07 6.79
CA ASP A 648 13.71 1.26 7.62
C ASP A 648 14.81 1.31 8.69
N ARG A 649 15.80 2.18 8.48
CA ARG A 649 16.93 2.37 9.41
C ARG A 649 16.51 2.88 10.79
N ARG A 650 15.33 3.46 10.94
CA ARG A 650 14.77 3.85 12.23
C ARG A 650 14.41 2.62 13.09
N ILE A 651 14.07 1.51 12.43
CA ILE A 651 13.70 0.24 13.05
C ILE A 651 14.94 -0.61 13.31
N LEU A 652 15.84 -0.73 12.32
CA LEU A 652 17.04 -1.53 12.35
C LEU A 652 18.28 -0.76 11.89
N PRO A 653 18.86 0.11 12.75
CA PRO A 653 20.07 0.85 12.40
C PRO A 653 21.28 -0.06 12.19
N ASP A 654 21.30 -1.26 12.81
CA ASP A 654 22.44 -2.17 12.83
C ASP A 654 22.46 -3.20 11.69
N LEU A 655 21.43 -3.24 10.83
CA LEU A 655 21.39 -4.20 9.72
C LEU A 655 22.25 -3.67 8.56
N PRO A 656 23.21 -4.48 8.03
CA PRO A 656 23.99 -4.11 6.85
C PRO A 656 23.11 -3.87 5.62
N ASP A 657 23.69 -3.28 4.58
CA ASP A 657 22.97 -3.02 3.35
C ASP A 657 22.70 -4.31 2.54
N LYS A 658 21.60 -4.30 1.80
CA LYS A 658 21.24 -5.33 0.83
C LYS A 658 21.23 -4.71 -0.57
N THR A 659 22.04 -5.26 -1.47
CA THR A 659 22.06 -4.85 -2.89
C THR A 659 21.57 -5.99 -3.77
N GLU A 660 20.56 -5.71 -4.60
CA GLU A 660 20.01 -6.68 -5.56
C GLU A 660 20.44 -6.31 -6.98
N LEU A 661 21.00 -7.27 -7.70
CA LEU A 661 21.48 -7.11 -9.06
C LEU A 661 20.89 -8.20 -9.96
N THR A 662 20.39 -7.82 -11.14
CA THR A 662 20.06 -8.81 -12.18
C THR A 662 21.34 -9.17 -12.92
N ALA A 663 21.77 -10.41 -12.79
CA ALA A 663 22.93 -10.94 -13.51
C ALA A 663 22.44 -11.48 -14.87
N TRP A 664 22.66 -10.68 -15.91
CA TRP A 664 22.28 -11.05 -17.27
C TRP A 664 23.21 -12.12 -17.81
N CYS A 665 22.63 -13.20 -18.35
CA CYS A 665 23.35 -14.33 -18.92
C CYS A 665 23.03 -14.41 -20.43
N PRO A 666 24.02 -14.48 -21.31
CA PRO A 666 23.79 -14.79 -22.72
C PRO A 666 23.39 -16.26 -22.87
N LEU A 667 22.64 -16.60 -23.91
CA LEU A 667 22.42 -18.03 -24.25
C LEU A 667 23.64 -18.58 -24.99
N ALA A 668 24.14 -19.75 -24.59
CA ALA A 668 25.06 -20.51 -25.39
C ALA A 668 24.39 -21.02 -26.68
N LYS A 669 25.17 -21.25 -27.73
CA LYS A 669 24.63 -21.72 -29.03
C LYS A 669 23.72 -22.96 -28.92
N PRO A 670 24.08 -24.02 -28.16
CA PRO A 670 23.19 -25.16 -27.96
C PRO A 670 21.88 -24.80 -27.27
N GLN A 671 21.93 -23.86 -26.30
CA GLN A 671 20.73 -23.36 -25.62
C GLN A 671 19.81 -22.63 -26.60
N ALA A 672 20.35 -21.71 -27.40
CA ALA A 672 19.56 -20.91 -28.33
C ALA A 672 18.86 -21.79 -29.38
N ALA A 673 19.56 -22.79 -29.93
CA ALA A 673 18.96 -23.74 -30.87
C ALA A 673 17.84 -24.57 -30.29
N LEU A 674 18.01 -25.09 -29.05
CA LEU A 674 16.99 -25.85 -28.36
C LEU A 674 15.80 -24.98 -27.95
N TYR A 675 16.05 -23.74 -27.54
CA TYR A 675 15.03 -22.78 -27.16
C TYR A 675 14.15 -22.44 -28.36
N GLN A 676 14.78 -22.08 -29.50
CA GLN A 676 14.08 -21.75 -30.74
C GLN A 676 13.19 -22.93 -31.21
N ARG A 677 13.74 -24.14 -31.19
CA ARG A 677 12.97 -25.36 -31.54
C ARG A 677 11.78 -25.59 -30.61
N ALA A 678 11.92 -25.31 -29.30
CA ALA A 678 10.83 -25.45 -28.35
C ALA A 678 9.74 -24.40 -28.58
N VAL A 679 10.10 -23.17 -28.98
CA VAL A 679 9.12 -22.12 -29.35
C VAL A 679 8.35 -22.51 -30.62
N GLU A 680 9.04 -23.04 -31.65
CA GLU A 680 8.43 -23.52 -32.89
C GLU A 680 7.44 -24.67 -32.61
N GLU A 681 7.84 -25.63 -31.78
CA GLU A 681 6.96 -26.74 -31.36
C GLU A 681 5.72 -26.22 -30.61
N LEU A 682 5.87 -25.22 -29.74
CA LEU A 682 4.76 -24.58 -29.06
C LEU A 682 3.81 -23.90 -30.06
N ALA A 683 4.37 -23.19 -31.06
CA ALA A 683 3.60 -22.54 -32.09
C ALA A 683 2.74 -23.52 -32.90
N GLU A 684 3.29 -24.69 -33.23
CA GLU A 684 2.55 -25.76 -33.90
C GLU A 684 1.44 -26.33 -33.02
N ARG A 685 1.74 -26.64 -31.75
CA ARG A 685 0.76 -27.18 -30.82
C ARG A 685 -0.39 -26.19 -30.52
N LEU A 686 -0.13 -24.90 -30.51
CA LEU A 686 -1.14 -23.87 -30.30
C LEU A 686 -2.08 -23.66 -31.52
N LYS A 687 -1.72 -24.16 -32.70
CA LYS A 687 -2.59 -24.20 -33.89
C LYS A 687 -3.65 -25.29 -33.79
N GLU A 688 -3.36 -26.38 -33.04
CA GLU A 688 -4.33 -27.44 -32.82
C GLU A 688 -5.42 -26.95 -31.87
N PRO A 689 -6.70 -27.18 -32.15
CA PRO A 689 -7.78 -26.76 -31.24
C PRO A 689 -7.69 -27.55 -29.95
N ALA A 690 -7.52 -26.83 -28.82
CA ALA A 690 -7.53 -27.46 -27.50
C ALA A 690 -8.97 -27.93 -27.16
N GLU A 691 -9.13 -29.17 -26.73
CA GLU A 691 -10.41 -29.74 -26.32
C GLU A 691 -11.03 -29.02 -25.09
N SER A 692 -10.21 -28.37 -24.27
CA SER A 692 -10.65 -27.60 -23.12
C SER A 692 -9.66 -26.49 -22.71
N PRO A 693 -10.15 -25.41 -22.04
CA PRO A 693 -9.28 -24.36 -21.47
C PRO A 693 -8.23 -24.89 -20.48
N ILE A 694 -8.53 -25.98 -19.79
CA ILE A 694 -7.60 -26.61 -18.81
C ILE A 694 -6.42 -27.26 -19.54
N GLN A 695 -6.67 -27.94 -20.66
CA GLN A 695 -5.60 -28.55 -21.47
C GLN A 695 -4.68 -27.48 -22.06
N ARG A 696 -5.26 -26.38 -22.57
CA ARG A 696 -4.48 -25.24 -23.08
C ARG A 696 -3.56 -24.66 -21.99
N ARG A 697 -4.10 -24.44 -20.77
CA ARG A 697 -3.29 -23.96 -19.64
C ARG A 697 -2.17 -24.93 -19.29
N GLY A 698 -2.46 -26.22 -19.25
CA GLY A 698 -1.47 -27.26 -18.99
C GLY A 698 -0.35 -27.26 -20.00
N LEU A 699 -0.69 -27.15 -21.30
CA LEU A 699 0.27 -27.09 -22.41
C LEU A 699 1.21 -25.89 -22.25
N VAL A 700 0.64 -24.68 -22.08
CA VAL A 700 1.41 -23.43 -21.95
C VAL A 700 2.38 -23.53 -20.75
N LEU A 701 1.92 -23.96 -19.59
CA LEU A 701 2.76 -24.11 -18.41
C LEU A 701 3.88 -25.13 -18.61
N ALA A 702 3.61 -26.27 -19.25
CA ALA A 702 4.62 -27.28 -19.54
C ALA A 702 5.74 -26.73 -20.44
N PHE A 703 5.37 -25.99 -21.50
CA PHE A 703 6.37 -25.37 -22.37
C PHE A 703 7.16 -24.24 -21.69
N MET A 704 6.52 -23.46 -20.84
CA MET A 704 7.23 -22.46 -20.03
C MET A 704 8.26 -23.09 -19.11
N MET A 705 7.92 -24.20 -18.45
CA MET A 705 8.87 -24.95 -17.63
C MET A 705 10.02 -25.50 -18.47
N ARG A 706 9.73 -26.03 -19.65
CA ARG A 706 10.74 -26.52 -20.63
C ARG A 706 11.70 -25.40 -21.04
N LEU A 707 11.18 -24.22 -21.42
CA LEU A 707 12.00 -23.07 -21.80
C LEU A 707 12.91 -22.63 -20.66
N LYS A 708 12.43 -22.61 -19.42
CA LYS A 708 13.26 -22.31 -18.24
C LYS A 708 14.33 -23.38 -17.98
N GLN A 709 14.01 -24.66 -18.17
CA GLN A 709 15.02 -25.74 -18.06
C GLN A 709 16.12 -25.57 -19.11
N ILE A 710 15.77 -25.22 -20.35
CA ILE A 710 16.74 -24.94 -21.42
C ILE A 710 17.60 -23.71 -21.06
N CYS A 711 17.01 -22.64 -20.51
CA CYS A 711 17.75 -21.48 -20.02
C CYS A 711 18.76 -21.85 -18.92
N ASN A 712 18.46 -22.81 -18.07
CA ASN A 712 19.41 -23.30 -17.06
C ASN A 712 20.57 -24.05 -17.70
N HIS A 713 20.29 -25.10 -18.47
CA HIS A 713 21.28 -25.92 -19.15
C HIS A 713 20.61 -26.85 -20.17
N PRO A 714 21.22 -27.11 -21.37
CA PRO A 714 20.67 -28.09 -22.31
C PRO A 714 20.45 -29.48 -21.72
N ALA A 715 21.40 -30.00 -20.93
CA ALA A 715 21.30 -31.28 -20.26
C ALA A 715 20.17 -31.39 -19.26
N HIS A 716 19.71 -30.28 -18.70
CA HIS A 716 18.58 -30.22 -17.77
C HIS A 716 17.27 -30.64 -18.46
N TRP A 717 17.08 -30.18 -19.71
CA TRP A 717 15.93 -30.59 -20.51
C TRP A 717 16.11 -31.98 -21.14
N LEU A 718 17.31 -32.25 -21.67
CA LEU A 718 17.57 -33.52 -22.38
C LEU A 718 17.71 -34.71 -21.44
N GLY A 719 17.95 -34.51 -20.14
CA GLY A 719 18.11 -35.57 -19.16
C GLY A 719 19.34 -36.47 -19.35
N ASN A 720 20.33 -36.04 -20.14
CA ASN A 720 21.51 -36.81 -20.50
C ASN A 720 22.66 -36.75 -19.47
N GLY A 721 22.53 -35.95 -18.42
CA GLY A 721 23.52 -35.80 -17.34
C GLY A 721 24.82 -35.06 -17.71
N ALA A 722 24.96 -34.57 -18.95
CA ALA A 722 26.19 -33.92 -19.44
C ALA A 722 26.14 -32.38 -19.18
N PHE A 723 26.41 -31.98 -17.94
CA PHE A 723 26.37 -30.56 -17.52
C PHE A 723 27.74 -29.88 -17.78
N HIS A 724 28.10 -29.67 -19.06
CA HIS A 724 29.34 -28.97 -19.41
C HIS A 724 29.12 -27.44 -19.23
N PRO A 725 29.94 -26.72 -18.45
CA PRO A 725 29.75 -25.31 -18.17
C PRO A 725 29.70 -24.42 -19.42
N SER A 726 30.45 -24.76 -20.47
CA SER A 726 30.49 -24.07 -21.76
C SER A 726 29.16 -24.07 -22.51
N ASP A 727 28.25 -25.01 -22.19
CA ASP A 727 26.96 -25.16 -22.88
C ASP A 727 25.87 -24.31 -22.28
N SER A 728 26.17 -23.58 -21.19
CA SER A 728 25.19 -22.70 -20.50
C SER A 728 25.78 -21.36 -20.10
N GLY A 729 25.20 -20.28 -20.60
CA GLY A 729 25.57 -18.92 -20.18
C GLY A 729 25.42 -18.67 -18.68
N LYS A 730 24.43 -19.32 -18.02
CA LYS A 730 24.28 -19.24 -16.55
C LYS A 730 25.43 -19.95 -15.82
N PHE A 731 25.90 -21.10 -16.30
CA PHE A 731 27.07 -21.77 -15.70
C PHE A 731 28.34 -20.97 -15.88
N LEU A 732 28.53 -20.35 -17.03
CA LEU A 732 29.68 -19.45 -17.24
C LEU A 732 29.63 -18.28 -16.27
N ARG A 733 28.48 -17.62 -16.15
CA ARG A 733 28.31 -16.49 -15.22
C ARG A 733 28.44 -16.92 -13.75
N LEU A 734 27.99 -18.13 -13.43
CA LEU A 734 28.14 -18.72 -12.08
C LEU A 734 29.64 -18.95 -11.77
N THR A 735 30.42 -19.41 -12.75
CA THR A 735 31.87 -19.58 -12.58
C THR A 735 32.54 -18.27 -12.22
N GLU A 736 32.29 -17.20 -13.03
CA GLU A 736 32.90 -15.87 -12.81
C GLU A 736 32.59 -15.34 -11.38
N LEU A 737 31.33 -15.40 -10.98
CA LEU A 737 30.94 -14.93 -9.65
C LEU A 737 31.48 -15.83 -8.53
N ALA A 738 31.51 -17.14 -8.74
CA ALA A 738 32.01 -18.08 -7.73
C ALA A 738 33.52 -17.93 -7.52
N GLU A 739 34.31 -17.67 -8.58
CA GLU A 739 35.72 -17.37 -8.50
C GLU A 739 35.98 -16.08 -7.69
N GLU A 740 35.21 -15.03 -7.94
CA GLU A 740 35.29 -13.78 -7.18
C GLU A 740 34.97 -14.02 -5.69
N ILE A 741 33.87 -14.72 -5.38
CA ILE A 741 33.46 -15.02 -4.03
C ILE A 741 34.49 -15.90 -3.32
N ALA A 742 35.04 -16.90 -4.02
CA ALA A 742 36.09 -17.79 -3.50
C ALA A 742 37.38 -17.01 -3.17
N SER A 743 37.78 -16.09 -4.04
CA SER A 743 38.98 -15.25 -3.84
C SER A 743 38.87 -14.37 -2.60
N ARG A 744 37.65 -13.92 -2.25
CA ARG A 744 37.36 -13.12 -1.05
C ARG A 744 37.10 -13.95 0.19
N GLN A 745 37.13 -15.28 0.09
CA GLN A 745 36.77 -16.22 1.16
C GLN A 745 35.37 -15.94 1.76
N GLU A 746 34.44 -15.51 0.92
CA GLU A 746 33.06 -15.25 1.28
C GLU A 746 32.20 -16.49 1.03
N ARG A 747 30.98 -16.51 1.62
CA ARG A 747 30.07 -17.65 1.51
C ARG A 747 28.85 -17.29 0.71
N VAL A 748 28.34 -18.28 -0.04
CA VAL A 748 27.23 -18.10 -0.96
C VAL A 748 26.10 -19.10 -0.72
N LEU A 749 24.87 -18.60 -0.81
CA LEU A 749 23.67 -19.44 -0.95
C LEU A 749 23.27 -19.44 -2.43
N VAL A 750 23.01 -20.61 -2.98
CA VAL A 750 22.54 -20.75 -4.36
C VAL A 750 21.16 -21.40 -4.35
N PHE A 751 20.16 -20.65 -4.80
CA PHE A 751 18.77 -21.11 -4.87
C PHE A 751 18.40 -21.48 -6.31
N THR A 752 17.70 -22.61 -6.44
CA THR A 752 17.08 -23.06 -7.69
C THR A 752 15.67 -23.60 -7.45
N GLN A 753 14.77 -23.41 -8.39
CA GLN A 753 13.43 -23.99 -8.33
C GLN A 753 13.42 -25.49 -8.66
N PHE A 754 14.44 -25.97 -9.39
CA PHE A 754 14.53 -27.33 -9.88
C PHE A 754 15.41 -28.20 -8.98
N ARG A 755 14.85 -29.24 -8.42
CA ARG A 755 15.60 -30.19 -7.59
C ARG A 755 16.74 -30.84 -8.35
N GLU A 756 16.50 -31.13 -9.62
CA GLU A 756 17.47 -31.81 -10.52
C GLU A 756 18.74 -30.99 -10.72
N MET A 757 18.67 -29.68 -10.51
CA MET A 757 19.81 -28.76 -10.63
C MET A 757 20.67 -28.70 -9.36
N THR A 758 20.21 -29.17 -8.21
CA THR A 758 20.95 -29.01 -6.95
C THR A 758 22.29 -29.73 -6.94
N VAL A 759 22.33 -30.96 -7.48
CA VAL A 759 23.58 -31.74 -7.56
C VAL A 759 24.54 -31.19 -8.61
N PRO A 760 24.14 -30.92 -9.89
CA PRO A 760 25.03 -30.34 -10.88
C PRO A 760 25.62 -28.99 -10.45
N LEU A 761 24.82 -28.13 -9.80
CA LEU A 761 25.32 -26.85 -9.27
C LEU A 761 26.35 -27.06 -8.16
N ALA A 762 26.11 -28.01 -7.24
CA ALA A 762 27.05 -28.29 -6.16
C ALA A 762 28.38 -28.90 -6.67
N GLU A 763 28.32 -29.78 -7.67
CA GLU A 763 29.51 -30.34 -8.31
C GLU A 763 30.33 -29.28 -9.03
N HIS A 764 29.67 -28.40 -9.78
CA HIS A 764 30.31 -27.30 -10.45
C HIS A 764 30.96 -26.32 -9.45
N LEU A 765 30.25 -25.90 -8.41
CA LEU A 765 30.79 -25.02 -7.37
C LEU A 765 31.93 -25.69 -6.60
N ARG A 766 31.89 -27.02 -6.37
CA ARG A 766 33.00 -27.76 -5.77
C ARG A 766 34.28 -27.65 -6.61
N SER A 767 34.18 -27.71 -7.93
CA SER A 767 35.34 -27.55 -8.82
C SER A 767 35.93 -26.13 -8.72
N VAL A 768 35.11 -25.10 -8.55
CA VAL A 768 35.57 -23.69 -8.46
C VAL A 768 36.12 -23.39 -7.04
N PHE A 769 35.41 -23.74 -5.97
CA PHE A 769 35.85 -23.45 -4.60
C PHE A 769 36.93 -24.42 -4.06
N GLY A 770 37.18 -25.53 -4.74
CA GLY A 770 38.12 -26.57 -4.27
C GLY A 770 37.69 -27.27 -2.97
N ARG A 771 36.49 -26.98 -2.48
CA ARG A 771 35.91 -27.51 -1.23
C ARG A 771 34.45 -27.98 -1.46
N THR A 772 34.04 -29.01 -0.72
CA THR A 772 32.65 -29.45 -0.77
C THR A 772 31.72 -28.48 -0.08
N GLY A 773 30.57 -28.23 -0.68
CA GLY A 773 29.46 -27.49 -0.08
C GLY A 773 28.35 -28.41 0.40
N LEU A 774 27.23 -27.80 0.79
CA LEU A 774 26.04 -28.47 1.26
C LEU A 774 24.91 -28.42 0.23
N ILE A 775 24.01 -29.40 0.30
CA ILE A 775 22.78 -29.47 -0.50
C ILE A 775 21.61 -29.65 0.45
N LEU A 776 20.51 -28.88 0.23
CA LEU A 776 19.24 -29.05 0.92
C LEU A 776 18.09 -28.97 -0.08
N ASP A 777 17.37 -30.04 -0.23
CA ASP A 777 16.20 -30.12 -1.09
C ASP A 777 14.98 -30.73 -0.35
N GLY A 778 13.88 -30.96 -1.10
CA GLY A 778 12.63 -31.49 -0.54
C GLY A 778 12.76 -32.91 0.05
N SER A 779 13.75 -33.70 -0.39
CA SER A 779 14.00 -35.05 0.12
C SER A 779 14.80 -35.09 1.42
N THR A 780 15.45 -33.97 1.81
CA THR A 780 16.27 -33.90 3.02
C THR A 780 15.40 -34.04 4.28
N PRO A 781 15.64 -35.06 5.13
CA PRO A 781 14.88 -35.24 6.36
C PRO A 781 14.97 -34.04 7.31
N VAL A 782 13.89 -33.75 8.05
CA VAL A 782 13.81 -32.57 8.94
C VAL A 782 14.94 -32.54 9.97
N ALA A 783 15.28 -33.67 10.57
CA ALA A 783 16.38 -33.79 11.53
C ALA A 783 17.75 -33.45 10.93
N GLN A 784 17.98 -33.78 9.65
CA GLN A 784 19.22 -33.48 8.95
C GLN A 784 19.34 -32.02 8.59
N ARG A 785 18.22 -31.31 8.32
CA ARG A 785 18.21 -29.89 7.95
C ARG A 785 18.89 -29.02 9.01
N GLN A 786 18.60 -29.24 10.29
CA GLN A 786 19.23 -28.51 11.40
C GLN A 786 20.73 -28.75 11.48
N ARG A 787 21.19 -29.97 11.23
CA ARG A 787 22.64 -30.29 11.20
C ARG A 787 23.34 -29.53 10.08
N LEU A 788 22.77 -29.54 8.87
CA LEU A 788 23.32 -28.84 7.71
C LEU A 788 23.40 -27.31 7.96
N VAL A 789 22.36 -26.72 8.56
CA VAL A 789 22.35 -25.32 8.94
C VAL A 789 23.43 -25.02 9.97
N SER A 790 23.54 -25.82 11.04
CA SER A 790 24.56 -25.63 12.07
C SER A 790 25.97 -25.76 11.50
N GLU A 791 26.21 -26.72 10.59
CA GLU A 791 27.48 -26.93 9.91
C GLU A 791 27.83 -25.70 9.03
N PHE A 792 26.89 -25.17 8.27
CA PHE A 792 27.13 -24.00 7.45
C PHE A 792 27.45 -22.73 8.26
N GLN A 793 26.88 -22.60 9.47
CA GLN A 793 27.07 -21.45 10.34
C GLN A 793 28.40 -21.44 11.11
N ARG A 794 29.15 -22.55 11.13
CA ARG A 794 30.46 -22.62 11.79
C ARG A 794 31.46 -21.70 11.08
N GLU A 795 32.46 -21.17 11.80
CA GLU A 795 33.51 -20.33 11.23
C GLU A 795 34.29 -21.05 10.13
N ASP A 796 34.57 -22.34 10.32
CA ASP A 796 35.26 -23.24 9.36
C ASP A 796 34.29 -23.93 8.38
N GLY A 797 33.02 -23.53 8.38
CA GLY A 797 31.95 -24.17 7.61
C GLY A 797 32.17 -24.17 6.07
N PRO A 798 31.35 -24.91 5.34
CA PRO A 798 31.43 -25.00 3.88
C PRO A 798 31.24 -23.65 3.18
N PRO A 799 31.91 -23.40 2.02
CA PRO A 799 31.88 -22.12 1.32
C PRO A 799 30.55 -21.84 0.62
N PHE A 800 29.81 -22.86 0.25
CA PHE A 800 28.54 -22.70 -0.45
C PHE A 800 27.47 -23.67 0.05
N PHE A 801 26.20 -23.25 -0.11
CA PHE A 801 25.04 -24.05 0.21
C PHE A 801 24.04 -23.95 -0.94
N VAL A 802 23.74 -25.06 -1.62
CA VAL A 802 22.76 -25.14 -2.70
C VAL A 802 21.42 -25.57 -2.12
N LEU A 803 20.38 -24.78 -2.39
CA LEU A 803 19.05 -25.01 -1.81
C LEU A 803 17.99 -25.02 -2.90
N SER A 804 17.05 -25.95 -2.83
CA SER A 804 15.83 -25.82 -3.61
C SER A 804 14.94 -24.74 -2.98
N LEU A 805 14.33 -23.86 -3.79
CA LEU A 805 13.50 -22.73 -3.30
C LEU A 805 12.40 -23.18 -2.33
N LYS A 806 11.72 -24.28 -2.61
CA LYS A 806 10.68 -24.81 -1.73
C LYS A 806 11.21 -25.33 -0.38
N ALA A 807 12.39 -25.93 -0.35
CA ALA A 807 13.00 -26.43 0.89
C ALA A 807 13.74 -25.33 1.65
N GLY A 808 14.39 -24.41 0.97
CA GLY A 808 15.08 -23.26 1.54
C GLY A 808 14.15 -22.14 2.04
N GLY A 809 12.88 -22.12 1.58
CA GLY A 809 11.89 -21.08 1.92
C GLY A 809 11.37 -21.14 3.36
N THR A 810 11.76 -22.10 4.21
CA THR A 810 11.16 -22.33 5.52
C THR A 810 12.14 -22.14 6.68
N GLY A 811 12.02 -21.05 7.45
CA GLY A 811 12.53 -20.90 8.83
C GLY A 811 14.04 -21.01 9.07
N LEU A 812 14.86 -21.20 8.04
CA LEU A 812 16.31 -21.37 8.19
C LEU A 812 16.99 -20.02 8.52
N ASN A 813 18.07 -20.09 9.32
CA ASN A 813 18.95 -18.95 9.59
C ASN A 813 20.32 -19.22 8.96
N LEU A 814 20.70 -18.45 7.94
CA LEU A 814 21.89 -18.67 7.12
C LEU A 814 22.74 -17.39 7.00
N THR A 815 22.87 -16.65 8.11
CA THR A 815 23.59 -15.35 8.18
C THR A 815 25.09 -15.44 7.97
N ALA A 816 25.67 -16.63 7.89
CA ALA A 816 27.09 -16.80 7.52
C ALA A 816 27.36 -16.45 6.05
N ALA A 817 26.34 -16.44 5.20
CA ALA A 817 26.48 -16.05 3.79
C ALA A 817 26.34 -14.53 3.61
N SER A 818 27.22 -13.94 2.78
CA SER A 818 27.17 -12.57 2.29
C SER A 818 26.69 -12.48 0.84
N HIS A 819 26.57 -13.61 0.13
CA HIS A 819 26.09 -13.69 -1.24
C HIS A 819 24.89 -14.62 -1.33
N VAL A 820 23.90 -14.20 -2.14
CA VAL A 820 22.72 -14.99 -2.48
C VAL A 820 22.57 -15.00 -4.00
N LEU A 821 22.56 -16.17 -4.60
CA LEU A 821 22.35 -16.35 -6.03
C LEU A 821 21.01 -17.04 -6.27
N HIS A 822 20.13 -16.41 -7.02
CA HIS A 822 18.95 -17.04 -7.61
C HIS A 822 19.31 -17.51 -9.01
N PHE A 823 19.59 -18.80 -9.16
CA PHE A 823 20.07 -19.39 -10.43
C PHE A 823 18.98 -19.38 -11.52
N ASP A 824 17.72 -19.46 -11.10
CA ASP A 824 16.55 -19.30 -11.95
C ASP A 824 15.47 -18.46 -11.26
N ARG A 825 14.68 -17.74 -12.07
CA ARG A 825 13.63 -16.82 -11.60
C ARG A 825 12.37 -17.59 -11.22
N TRP A 826 11.74 -17.19 -10.12
CA TRP A 826 10.44 -17.69 -9.72
C TRP A 826 9.33 -16.73 -10.12
N TRP A 827 8.13 -17.25 -10.40
CA TRP A 827 6.95 -16.45 -10.78
C TRP A 827 6.45 -15.50 -9.70
N ASN A 828 6.71 -15.80 -8.43
CA ASN A 828 6.32 -15.02 -7.29
C ASN A 828 7.55 -14.40 -6.61
N PRO A 829 7.75 -13.07 -6.70
CA PRO A 829 8.89 -12.40 -6.08
C PRO A 829 8.93 -12.57 -4.55
N ALA A 830 7.78 -12.75 -3.88
CA ALA A 830 7.75 -12.97 -2.44
C ALA A 830 8.53 -14.23 -2.03
N VAL A 831 8.51 -15.30 -2.85
CA VAL A 831 9.27 -16.53 -2.58
C VAL A 831 10.77 -16.30 -2.74
N GLU A 832 11.21 -15.53 -3.75
CA GLU A 832 12.62 -15.14 -3.91
C GLU A 832 13.09 -14.28 -2.73
N ASN A 833 12.29 -13.29 -2.34
CA ASN A 833 12.60 -12.44 -1.19
C ASN A 833 12.66 -13.26 0.10
N GLN A 834 11.73 -14.22 0.30
CA GLN A 834 11.74 -15.13 1.42
C GLN A 834 13.03 -15.97 1.49
N ALA A 835 13.54 -16.44 0.34
CA ALA A 835 14.80 -17.17 0.25
C ALA A 835 16.00 -16.25 0.57
N THR A 836 16.04 -15.03 0.01
CA THR A 836 17.07 -14.01 0.29
C THR A 836 17.11 -13.65 1.78
N ASP A 837 15.98 -13.56 2.43
CA ASP A 837 15.82 -13.24 3.86
C ASP A 837 16.40 -14.30 4.81
N ARG A 838 16.89 -15.43 4.30
CA ARG A 838 17.68 -16.40 5.10
C ARG A 838 19.09 -15.89 5.41
N ALA A 839 19.69 -15.14 4.48
CA ALA A 839 20.99 -14.48 4.68
C ALA A 839 20.83 -13.06 5.25
N PHE A 840 19.84 -12.28 4.73
CA PHE A 840 19.55 -10.91 5.15
C PHE A 840 18.60 -10.89 6.34
N ARG A 841 19.16 -11.07 7.54
CA ARG A 841 18.39 -11.20 8.79
C ARG A 841 19.15 -10.60 9.97
N ILE A 842 18.46 -10.32 11.09
CA ILE A 842 19.09 -9.92 12.35
C ILE A 842 20.20 -10.92 12.71
N GLY A 843 21.39 -10.40 12.97
CA GLY A 843 22.61 -11.18 13.19
C GLY A 843 23.54 -11.23 11.97
N GLN A 844 23.13 -10.71 10.82
CA GLN A 844 24.00 -10.47 9.68
C GLN A 844 24.98 -9.33 10.01
N LYS A 845 26.27 -9.54 9.71
CA LYS A 845 27.35 -8.58 10.01
C LYS A 845 27.98 -7.99 8.74
N ARG A 846 27.64 -8.53 7.57
CA ARG A 846 28.19 -8.15 6.25
C ARG A 846 27.09 -7.71 5.32
N ASN A 847 27.38 -6.82 4.38
CA ASN A 847 26.48 -6.49 3.31
C ASN A 847 26.09 -7.74 2.52
N VAL A 848 24.82 -7.84 2.13
CA VAL A 848 24.31 -8.98 1.38
C VAL A 848 24.14 -8.60 -0.09
N LEU A 849 24.88 -9.26 -0.97
CA LEU A 849 24.76 -9.11 -2.41
C LEU A 849 23.87 -10.22 -2.98
N VAL A 850 22.81 -9.81 -3.65
CA VAL A 850 21.80 -10.72 -4.22
C VAL A 850 21.92 -10.67 -5.75
N HIS A 851 22.27 -11.79 -6.36
CA HIS A 851 22.39 -11.93 -7.81
C HIS A 851 21.22 -12.75 -8.34
N LYS A 852 20.41 -12.15 -9.21
CA LYS A 852 19.26 -12.81 -9.86
C LYS A 852 19.62 -13.09 -11.31
N PHE A 853 19.82 -14.36 -11.65
CA PHE A 853 20.18 -14.76 -13.01
C PHE A 853 18.97 -14.71 -13.93
N ALA A 854 19.16 -14.14 -15.11
CA ALA A 854 18.16 -14.11 -16.16
C ALA A 854 18.84 -14.17 -17.54
N CYS A 855 18.36 -15.02 -18.42
CA CYS A 855 18.83 -15.11 -19.79
C CYS A 855 18.23 -14.01 -20.66
N ARG A 856 19.09 -13.21 -21.33
CA ARG A 856 18.67 -12.15 -22.27
C ARG A 856 17.94 -12.73 -23.47
N GLY A 857 16.95 -12.00 -23.98
CA GLY A 857 16.17 -12.37 -25.16
C GLY A 857 15.24 -13.55 -24.96
N THR A 858 14.98 -13.98 -23.71
CA THR A 858 14.20 -15.17 -23.40
C THR A 858 12.98 -14.85 -22.53
N ILE A 859 12.19 -15.88 -22.26
CA ILE A 859 11.09 -15.83 -21.30
C ILE A 859 11.51 -15.31 -19.93
N GLU A 860 12.76 -15.53 -19.48
CA GLU A 860 13.22 -15.07 -18.16
C GLU A 860 13.35 -13.54 -18.09
N GLU A 861 13.76 -12.91 -19.17
CA GLU A 861 13.78 -11.45 -19.28
C GLU A 861 12.35 -10.88 -19.24
N ARG A 862 11.41 -11.49 -19.98
CA ARG A 862 9.99 -11.10 -19.95
C ARG A 862 9.36 -11.28 -18.57
N ILE A 863 9.71 -12.37 -17.88
CA ILE A 863 9.29 -12.58 -16.49
C ILE A 863 9.86 -11.49 -15.58
N ASP A 864 11.13 -11.12 -15.73
CA ASP A 864 11.76 -10.07 -14.92
C ASP A 864 11.06 -8.72 -15.12
N GLN A 865 10.79 -8.33 -16.36
CA GLN A 865 10.03 -7.12 -16.71
C GLN A 865 8.62 -7.15 -16.08
N LEU A 866 7.90 -8.27 -16.23
CA LEU A 866 6.57 -8.45 -15.67
C LEU A 866 6.56 -8.42 -14.12
N LEU A 867 7.61 -8.94 -13.48
CA LEU A 867 7.74 -8.90 -12.02
C LEU A 867 8.09 -7.49 -11.50
N ARG A 868 8.85 -6.69 -12.28
CA ARG A 868 9.13 -5.29 -11.93
C ARG A 868 7.88 -4.44 -12.01
N SER A 869 7.15 -4.50 -13.12
CA SER A 869 5.89 -3.75 -13.27
C SER A 869 4.84 -4.11 -12.21
N LYS A 870 4.90 -5.33 -11.64
CA LYS A 870 4.01 -5.79 -10.57
C LYS A 870 4.46 -5.39 -9.17
N ARG A 871 5.76 -5.21 -8.90
CA ARG A 871 6.23 -4.65 -7.62
C ARG A 871 5.60 -3.30 -7.38
N ASP A 872 5.59 -2.46 -8.40
CA ASP A 872 5.01 -1.11 -8.33
C ASP A 872 3.52 -1.13 -7.99
N LEU A 873 2.80 -2.17 -8.43
CA LEU A 873 1.38 -2.41 -8.10
C LEU A 873 1.15 -3.04 -6.72
N ALA A 874 2.04 -3.92 -6.23
CA ALA A 874 1.88 -4.60 -4.94
C ALA A 874 2.23 -3.70 -3.74
N ASP A 875 3.13 -2.75 -3.92
CA ASP A 875 3.51 -1.76 -2.90
C ASP A 875 2.40 -0.72 -2.66
N SER A 876 1.38 -0.65 -3.54
CA SER A 876 0.15 0.09 -3.29
C SER A 876 -0.81 -0.68 -2.37
N VAL A 877 -0.38 -1.06 -1.20
CA VAL A 877 -1.13 -1.63 -0.05
C VAL A 877 -2.17 -2.72 -0.36
N LEU A 878 -2.74 -2.79 -1.55
CA LEU A 878 -3.85 -3.67 -1.90
C LEU A 878 -3.88 -3.98 -3.40
N GLY A 879 -2.70 -4.01 -4.05
CA GLY A 879 -2.58 -4.30 -5.48
C GLY A 879 -3.26 -5.59 -5.89
N THR A 880 -4.24 -5.46 -6.76
CA THR A 880 -4.92 -6.57 -7.39
C THR A 880 -4.07 -7.07 -8.56
N SER A 881 -3.23 -8.06 -8.36
CA SER A 881 -2.59 -8.72 -9.49
C SER A 881 -2.90 -10.21 -9.47
N ASN A 882 -3.47 -10.70 -10.56
CA ASN A 882 -3.45 -12.12 -10.87
C ASN A 882 -2.00 -12.61 -10.86
N GLY A 883 -1.71 -13.78 -10.30
CA GLY A 883 -0.37 -14.35 -10.34
C GLY A 883 0.20 -14.32 -11.76
N ALA A 884 1.51 -14.11 -11.94
CA ALA A 884 2.11 -14.06 -13.27
C ALA A 884 1.74 -15.28 -14.12
N GLU A 885 1.66 -16.46 -13.52
CA GLU A 885 1.21 -17.69 -14.18
C GLU A 885 -0.23 -17.60 -14.72
N THR A 886 -1.13 -16.94 -13.98
CA THR A 886 -2.54 -16.80 -14.40
C THR A 886 -2.67 -15.86 -15.58
N LEU A 887 -1.96 -14.72 -15.56
CA LEU A 887 -1.96 -13.75 -16.66
C LEU A 887 -1.47 -14.37 -17.96
N ILE A 888 -0.35 -15.10 -17.90
CA ILE A 888 0.23 -15.71 -19.10
C ILE A 888 -0.71 -16.78 -19.67
N THR A 889 -1.39 -17.55 -18.82
CA THR A 889 -2.32 -18.57 -19.29
C THR A 889 -3.64 -18.00 -19.83
N GLU A 890 -3.94 -16.73 -19.51
CA GLU A 890 -5.10 -15.98 -20.04
C GLU A 890 -4.80 -15.21 -21.33
N MET A 891 -3.51 -15.06 -21.70
CA MET A 891 -3.09 -14.43 -22.96
C MET A 891 -3.61 -15.19 -24.20
N SER A 892 -3.81 -14.48 -25.28
CA SER A 892 -4.09 -15.07 -26.60
C SER A 892 -2.88 -15.89 -27.11
N ASN A 893 -3.10 -16.75 -28.10
CA ASN A 893 -2.00 -17.54 -28.66
C ASN A 893 -0.90 -16.67 -29.27
N SER A 894 -1.26 -15.55 -29.92
CA SER A 894 -0.31 -14.58 -30.47
C SER A 894 0.52 -13.90 -29.38
N GLU A 895 -0.10 -13.45 -28.29
CA GLU A 895 0.58 -12.85 -27.16
C GLU A 895 1.53 -13.83 -26.45
N ILE A 896 1.12 -15.10 -26.28
CA ILE A 896 1.99 -16.15 -25.72
C ILE A 896 3.22 -16.36 -26.60
N LEU A 897 3.04 -16.46 -27.94
CA LEU A 897 4.16 -16.66 -28.85
C LEU A 897 5.11 -15.46 -28.87
N GLU A 898 4.59 -14.24 -28.79
CA GLU A 898 5.38 -13.03 -28.65
C GLU A 898 6.13 -13.05 -27.30
N PHE A 899 5.47 -13.41 -26.21
CA PHE A 899 6.06 -13.48 -24.87
C PHE A 899 7.20 -14.49 -24.74
N VAL A 900 7.13 -15.63 -25.44
CA VAL A 900 8.18 -16.67 -25.40
C VAL A 900 9.19 -16.57 -26.52
N SER A 901 8.98 -15.72 -27.53
CA SER A 901 9.87 -15.59 -28.70
C SER A 901 11.29 -15.23 -28.30
N LEU A 902 12.26 -15.82 -28.98
CA LEU A 902 13.68 -15.51 -28.81
C LEU A 902 14.00 -14.20 -29.53
N ASN A 903 14.48 -13.22 -28.79
CA ASN A 903 14.95 -11.96 -29.39
C ASN A 903 16.46 -11.99 -29.60
N LEU A 904 16.89 -12.33 -30.83
CA LEU A 904 18.30 -12.43 -31.20
C LEU A 904 19.02 -11.07 -31.21
N ASN A 905 18.30 -9.96 -31.38
CA ASN A 905 18.92 -8.62 -31.43
C ASN A 905 19.41 -8.16 -30.04
N SER A 906 18.86 -8.72 -28.95
CA SER A 906 19.29 -8.43 -27.58
C SER A 906 20.53 -9.24 -27.15
N ILE A 907 20.95 -10.23 -27.95
CA ILE A 907 22.10 -11.13 -27.64
C ILE A 907 23.43 -10.56 -28.11
N GLY A 908 23.43 -9.54 -28.98
CA GLY A 908 24.61 -9.07 -29.74
C GLY A 908 25.24 -7.74 -29.34
N HIS A 909 24.85 -7.11 -28.22
CA HIS A 909 25.47 -5.85 -27.77
C HIS A 909 26.17 -6.04 -26.42
N GLU A 910 27.45 -6.36 -26.43
CA GLU A 910 28.48 -5.87 -25.53
C GLU A 910 29.44 -4.97 -26.31
#